data_721b5975f5c98bf5595b8ba3a3a169dc
#
_entry.id   721b5975f5c98bf5595b8ba3a3a169dc
#
_cell.length_a   1.000
_cell.length_b   1.000
_cell.length_c   1.000
_cell.angle_alpha   90.00
_cell.angle_beta   90.00
_cell.angle_gamma   90.00
#
_symmetry.space_group_name_H-M   'P 1'
#
loop_
_entity.id
_entity.type
_entity.pdbx_description
1 polymer ?
#
loop_
_entity_poly.entity_id
_entity_poly.type
_entity_poly.pdbx_seq_one_letter_code
_entity_poly.pdbx_strand_id
1 'polypeptide(L)'
;MDNKKKVRNLLLYLGIPILIIVITAAVLSTNKSTSPKTSELEQYFVQDMVDSFNIDYGSGQIEITLKEGMSPIKSTDSDSQSATTATQPATEQQKTQSNSKKSKIVVKGQLADIQRFLDDIKPYYNPASTDEIPHNLTRATDNSILMEMIPTLIIMIILIVAWVLIMKKMGGGGLGGKEMSFGKAKIKNTNDEKRKTTFDDVAGADEEKEELAEVVEFLKAPEKYNKLGARIPKGVLLVGPPGTGKTLLARAVAGEAGVPFFSISGSDFVEMFVGVGASRVRDLFDQAKKNSPCIIFIDEIDAVGRQRGAGLGGGNDEREQTLNQLLVEMDGFGANEGVILIAATNRPDVLDPALMRPGRFDRQVVVSYPDVNGREAILRVHARKKPLAPDVNLKTIAKTTAGFTGADLENLLNEAALLAARKDKKAITMDEIKEATVKVVVGAEKKTKVMSEKEKKLTAYHEAGHAILFDKLETQDPVHEISIIPTGMAGGYTMPLPSEDKSYNSRRGMYEDIVVSLGGRVAEELIMDDISTGASNDIEKATKTARAMVTKYGMTKELGCVCYGTDNNSVFLGRDMGSRTQDYSEATAAKIDQLVLDMVNKAYGDATKILSDNMDKLHDIAKYLIKHEKMGSEDFTAVMNGTYKEPEEVEQETADKEPSVETKVDESTEG
;
A
#
# COMPACT_ATOMS: atom_id res chain seq x y z
N MET A 1 16.30 0.71 15.64
CA MET A 1 17.74 0.45 15.90
C MET A 1 18.48 -0.32 14.80
N ASP A 2 17.80 -0.83 13.77
CA ASP A 2 18.42 -1.68 12.72
C ASP A 2 19.16 -0.95 11.58
N ASN A 3 18.79 0.28 11.27
CA ASN A 3 19.43 1.00 10.17
C ASN A 3 20.89 1.41 10.45
N LYS A 4 21.25 1.69 11.71
CA LYS A 4 22.65 2.01 12.09
C LYS A 4 23.58 0.79 11.97
N LYS A 5 23.08 -0.43 12.20
CA LYS A 5 23.87 -1.65 12.02
C LYS A 5 24.08 -1.98 10.54
N LYS A 6 23.09 -1.75 9.68
CA LYS A 6 23.22 -1.96 8.22
C LYS A 6 24.20 -0.99 7.57
N VAL A 7 24.15 0.28 7.93
CA VAL A 7 25.09 1.30 7.42
C VAL A 7 26.52 1.02 7.90
N ARG A 8 26.73 0.61 9.16
CA ARG A 8 28.05 0.24 9.70
C ARG A 8 28.63 -1.00 9.00
N ASN A 9 27.80 -1.96 8.67
CA ASN A 9 28.26 -3.14 7.94
C ASN A 9 28.59 -2.81 6.48
N LEU A 10 27.80 -1.97 5.81
CA LEU A 10 28.09 -1.50 4.45
C LEU A 10 29.40 -0.70 4.38
N LEU A 11 29.66 0.18 5.36
CA LEU A 11 30.92 0.91 5.49
C LEU A 11 32.13 -0.01 5.75
N LEU A 12 31.98 -1.09 6.51
CA LEU A 12 33.01 -2.10 6.71
C LEU A 12 33.29 -2.93 5.44
N TYR A 13 32.26 -3.29 4.68
CA TYR A 13 32.40 -4.14 3.47
C TYR A 13 32.91 -3.39 2.25
N LEU A 14 32.60 -2.11 2.09
CA LEU A 14 33.13 -1.26 1.01
C LEU A 14 34.38 -0.49 1.42
N GLY A 15 34.49 -0.06 2.68
CA GLY A 15 35.60 0.75 3.17
C GLY A 15 36.92 0.00 3.27
N ILE A 16 36.89 -1.28 3.68
CA ILE A 16 38.12 -2.08 3.82
C ILE A 16 38.79 -2.37 2.47
N PRO A 17 38.08 -2.84 1.41
CA PRO A 17 38.68 -3.01 0.10
C PRO A 17 39.19 -1.71 -0.53
N ILE A 18 38.45 -0.61 -0.38
CA ILE A 18 38.87 0.71 -0.87
C ILE A 18 40.12 1.18 -0.14
N LEU A 19 40.22 1.01 1.18
CA LEU A 19 41.39 1.34 1.97
C LEU A 19 42.62 0.53 1.56
N ILE A 20 42.45 -0.75 1.27
CA ILE A 20 43.52 -1.64 0.77
C ILE A 20 43.99 -1.20 -0.62
N ILE A 21 43.10 -0.82 -1.53
CA ILE A 21 43.44 -0.30 -2.86
C ILE A 21 44.19 1.01 -2.75
N VAL A 22 43.77 1.91 -1.85
CA VAL A 22 44.47 3.20 -1.61
C VAL A 22 45.84 2.99 -1.01
N ILE A 23 46.00 2.08 -0.04
CA ILE A 23 47.30 1.75 0.55
C ILE A 23 48.25 1.10 -0.48
N THR A 24 47.78 0.18 -1.28
CA THR A 24 48.61 -0.44 -2.34
C THR A 24 48.99 0.56 -3.43
N ALA A 25 48.08 1.45 -3.83
CA ALA A 25 48.37 2.52 -4.77
C ALA A 25 49.41 3.53 -4.18
N ALA A 26 49.31 3.87 -2.88
CA ALA A 26 50.24 4.72 -2.19
C ALA A 26 51.64 4.09 -2.06
N VAL A 27 51.76 2.80 -1.75
CA VAL A 27 53.00 2.07 -1.67
C VAL A 27 53.68 1.94 -3.06
N LEU A 28 52.87 1.73 -4.11
CA LEU A 28 53.40 1.69 -5.49
C LEU A 28 53.84 3.09 -6.02
N SER A 29 53.30 4.18 -5.48
CA SER A 29 53.65 5.54 -5.90
C SER A 29 54.89 6.11 -5.21
N THR A 30 55.39 5.48 -4.15
CA THR A 30 56.57 6.00 -3.38
C THR A 30 57.92 5.52 -3.92
N ASN A 31 58.00 4.66 -4.94
CA ASN A 31 59.26 4.18 -5.51
C ASN A 31 59.59 4.84 -6.87
N LYS A 32 59.51 6.16 -6.97
CA LYS A 32 60.15 6.88 -8.07
C LYS A 32 61.48 7.44 -7.55
N SER A 33 62.56 6.61 -7.59
CA SER A 33 63.93 7.11 -7.55
C SER A 33 64.22 7.83 -8.87
N THR A 34 64.55 9.09 -8.83
CA THR A 34 65.06 9.85 -9.99
C THR A 34 66.44 9.32 -10.34
N SER A 35 66.53 8.41 -11.30
CA SER A 35 67.83 7.99 -11.88
C SER A 35 68.37 9.11 -12.76
N PRO A 36 69.69 9.41 -12.73
CA PRO A 36 70.29 10.45 -13.58
C PRO A 36 70.11 10.13 -15.06
N LYS A 37 69.96 11.16 -15.88
CA LYS A 37 69.78 11.03 -17.32
C LYS A 37 71.04 10.48 -18.00
N THR A 38 70.93 9.76 -19.10
CA THR A 38 72.02 9.12 -19.84
C THR A 38 73.08 10.15 -20.19
N SER A 39 72.76 11.40 -20.55
CA SER A 39 73.71 12.49 -20.85
C SER A 39 74.45 13.00 -19.63
N GLU A 40 73.93 12.86 -18.44
CA GLU A 40 74.62 13.16 -17.20
C GLU A 40 75.66 12.09 -16.84
N LEU A 41 75.33 10.83 -17.15
CA LEU A 41 76.23 9.72 -16.95
C LEU A 41 77.43 9.78 -17.91
N GLU A 42 77.25 10.22 -19.15
CA GLU A 42 78.31 10.44 -20.14
C GLU A 42 79.31 11.54 -19.69
N GLN A 43 78.83 12.57 -18.99
CA GLN A 43 79.67 13.66 -18.50
C GLN A 43 80.72 13.20 -17.49
N TYR A 44 80.46 12.15 -16.71
CA TYR A 44 81.46 11.56 -15.82
C TYR A 44 82.67 11.00 -16.57
N PHE A 45 82.47 10.42 -17.80
CA PHE A 45 83.53 9.93 -18.64
C PHE A 45 84.28 11.09 -19.33
N VAL A 46 83.56 12.08 -19.89
CA VAL A 46 84.12 13.29 -20.52
C VAL A 46 85.04 14.07 -19.58
N GLN A 47 84.68 14.14 -18.30
CA GLN A 47 85.44 14.89 -17.26
C GLN A 47 86.55 14.08 -16.58
N ASP A 48 86.85 12.84 -17.08
CA ASP A 48 87.88 11.95 -16.52
C ASP A 48 87.64 11.62 -15.02
N MET A 49 86.40 11.52 -14.57
CA MET A 49 86.06 11.31 -13.15
C MET A 49 85.86 9.83 -12.84
N VAL A 50 85.88 8.91 -13.78
CA VAL A 50 85.54 7.51 -13.62
C VAL A 50 86.75 6.69 -13.27
N ASP A 51 86.70 5.94 -12.16
CA ASP A 51 87.67 4.95 -11.75
C ASP A 51 87.42 3.56 -12.30
N SER A 52 86.16 3.15 -12.26
CA SER A 52 85.64 1.89 -12.86
C SER A 52 84.18 1.96 -13.12
N PHE A 53 83.64 1.13 -14.04
CA PHE A 53 82.22 1.07 -14.22
C PHE A 53 81.77 -0.37 -14.51
N ASN A 54 80.50 -0.66 -14.17
CA ASN A 54 79.82 -1.96 -14.39
C ASN A 54 78.50 -1.74 -15.10
N ILE A 55 78.24 -2.47 -16.15
CA ILE A 55 76.97 -2.42 -16.89
C ILE A 55 76.34 -3.82 -16.90
N ASP A 56 75.09 -3.89 -16.46
CA ASP A 56 74.30 -5.07 -16.60
C ASP A 56 73.44 -5.01 -17.89
N TYR A 57 73.75 -5.85 -18.86
CA TYR A 57 73.00 -5.94 -20.14
C TYR A 57 71.58 -6.43 -20.01
N GLY A 58 71.22 -7.09 -18.90
CA GLY A 58 69.86 -7.62 -18.68
C GLY A 58 68.90 -6.59 -18.18
N SER A 59 69.32 -5.77 -17.22
CA SER A 59 68.53 -4.72 -16.56
C SER A 59 68.74 -3.31 -17.08
N GLY A 60 69.82 -3.08 -17.88
CA GLY A 60 70.19 -1.74 -18.33
C GLY A 60 70.77 -0.87 -17.24
N GLN A 61 71.11 -1.44 -16.08
CA GLN A 61 71.69 -0.66 -14.97
C GLN A 61 73.20 -0.44 -15.18
N ILE A 62 73.65 0.78 -14.90
CA ILE A 62 75.03 1.16 -14.84
C ILE A 62 75.43 1.61 -13.47
N GLU A 63 76.57 1.13 -12.95
CA GLU A 63 77.19 1.59 -11.72
C GLU A 63 78.58 2.20 -12.07
N ILE A 64 78.77 3.48 -11.81
CA ILE A 64 80.01 4.23 -12.07
C ILE A 64 80.69 4.50 -10.74
N THR A 65 81.92 4.04 -10.53
CA THR A 65 82.71 4.32 -9.37
C THR A 65 83.62 5.52 -9.69
N LEU A 66 83.57 6.59 -8.89
CA LEU A 66 84.33 7.78 -9.14
C LEU A 66 85.75 7.69 -8.53
N LYS A 67 86.75 8.41 -9.14
CA LYS A 67 88.11 8.53 -8.66
C LYS A 67 88.09 9.21 -7.28
N GLU A 68 89.11 8.92 -6.43
CA GLU A 68 89.19 9.43 -5.11
C GLU A 68 89.23 10.99 -5.10
N GLY A 69 88.35 11.60 -4.31
CA GLY A 69 88.26 13.07 -4.17
C GLY A 69 87.30 13.77 -5.12
N MET A 70 86.64 13.02 -6.02
CA MET A 70 85.58 13.57 -6.91
C MET A 70 84.20 13.51 -6.27
N SER A 71 83.36 14.51 -6.50
CA SER A 71 81.98 14.57 -6.04
C SER A 71 81.00 14.38 -7.23
N PRO A 72 79.79 13.77 -7.04
CA PRO A 72 78.82 13.64 -8.10
C PRO A 72 78.39 14.97 -8.71
N ILE A 73 78.20 15.01 -10.02
CA ILE A 73 77.74 16.18 -10.78
C ILE A 73 76.36 16.53 -10.29
N LYS A 74 76.06 17.77 -9.81
CA LYS A 74 74.72 18.23 -9.43
C LYS A 74 73.93 18.46 -10.69
N SER A 75 72.80 17.76 -10.84
CA SER A 75 71.81 17.99 -11.91
C SER A 75 71.24 19.42 -11.78
N THR A 76 71.41 20.22 -12.82
CA THR A 76 70.77 21.52 -12.98
C THR A 76 69.41 21.31 -13.59
N ASP A 77 68.35 21.20 -12.76
CA ASP A 77 66.99 21.57 -13.14
C ASP A 77 66.44 22.48 -12.03
N SER A 78 66.49 23.80 -12.31
CA SER A 78 65.78 24.83 -11.58
C SER A 78 64.31 24.81 -11.90
N ASP A 79 63.43 24.79 -10.89
CA ASP A 79 62.41 25.80 -10.62
C ASP A 79 61.49 25.34 -9.51
N SER A 80 61.53 26.06 -8.54
CA SER A 80 60.75 27.01 -7.77
C SER A 80 59.91 26.45 -6.63
N GLN A 81 60.31 26.93 -5.43
CA GLN A 81 59.47 27.50 -4.37
C GLN A 81 58.32 26.64 -3.78
N SER A 82 58.32 26.36 -2.53
CA SER A 82 58.22 27.30 -1.40
C SER A 82 58.37 26.61 -0.05
N ALA A 83 58.88 27.36 0.87
CA ALA A 83 59.15 27.07 2.29
C ALA A 83 57.82 26.77 3.07
N THR A 84 57.89 25.96 4.08
CA THR A 84 57.55 26.40 5.44
C THR A 84 58.05 25.42 6.51
N THR A 85 58.72 25.96 7.42
CA THR A 85 59.23 25.66 8.75
C THR A 85 58.30 24.81 9.61
N ALA A 86 58.86 23.86 10.38
CA ALA A 86 58.86 23.82 11.85
C ALA A 86 59.33 22.46 12.39
N THR A 87 60.45 22.51 13.04
CA THR A 87 60.72 22.23 14.45
C THR A 87 60.77 20.76 14.89
N GLN A 88 62.00 20.45 15.34
CA GLN A 88 62.44 19.28 16.11
C GLN A 88 61.70 19.10 17.44
N PRO A 89 61.91 17.99 18.21
CA PRO A 89 63.23 17.79 18.85
C PRO A 89 63.69 16.31 18.91
N ALA A 90 64.95 16.27 19.26
CA ALA A 90 65.90 15.20 19.45
C ALA A 90 65.61 14.27 20.65
N THR A 91 66.19 13.05 20.61
CA THR A 91 66.93 12.43 21.72
C THR A 91 67.82 11.32 21.17
N GLU A 92 69.04 11.48 21.19
CA GLU A 92 70.22 10.91 21.93
C GLU A 92 70.41 9.39 21.79
N GLN A 93 71.59 9.16 21.30
CA GLN A 93 72.76 8.36 21.77
C GLN A 93 72.82 6.87 21.48
N GLN A 94 73.79 6.43 20.65
CA GLN A 94 74.99 5.79 21.21
C GLN A 94 76.11 5.63 20.16
N LYS A 95 77.30 6.01 20.57
CA LYS A 95 78.60 5.82 19.93
C LYS A 95 78.97 4.35 19.77
N THR A 96 79.58 3.96 18.64
CA THR A 96 80.85 3.18 18.72
C THR A 96 81.70 3.40 17.48
N GLN A 97 82.98 3.44 17.70
CA GLN A 97 84.16 3.86 16.98
C GLN A 97 84.44 3.19 15.65
N SER A 98 84.92 4.00 14.74
CA SER A 98 86.15 3.91 13.92
C SER A 98 86.41 2.68 13.08
N ASN A 99 86.44 2.92 11.74
CA ASN A 99 87.60 2.66 10.90
C ASN A 99 87.45 3.41 9.57
N SER A 100 88.30 4.37 9.31
CA SER A 100 88.41 5.11 8.07
C SER A 100 88.89 4.22 6.93
N LYS A 101 87.96 3.68 6.12
CA LYS A 101 88.21 3.44 4.73
C LYS A 101 87.51 4.54 3.96
N LYS A 102 88.29 5.35 3.23
CA LYS A 102 87.77 6.34 2.28
C LYS A 102 86.84 5.57 1.33
N SER A 103 85.57 5.76 1.43
CA SER A 103 84.55 5.12 0.59
C SER A 103 84.54 5.76 -0.81
N LYS A 104 84.87 4.99 -1.85
CA LYS A 104 84.65 5.43 -3.22
C LYS A 104 83.18 5.67 -3.46
N ILE A 105 82.87 6.78 -4.10
CA ILE A 105 81.44 7.12 -4.40
C ILE A 105 81.01 6.40 -5.62
N VAL A 106 79.87 5.70 -5.53
CA VAL A 106 79.22 4.93 -6.65
C VAL A 106 78.00 5.67 -7.08
N VAL A 107 77.96 6.01 -8.38
CA VAL A 107 76.74 6.59 -9.02
C VAL A 107 76.01 5.46 -9.81
N LYS A 108 74.76 5.33 -9.52
CA LYS A 108 73.86 4.33 -10.20
C LYS A 108 72.97 5.04 -11.17
N GLY A 109 72.86 4.49 -12.40
CA GLY A 109 71.98 4.98 -13.42
C GLY A 109 71.27 3.86 -14.20
N GLN A 110 70.29 4.21 -15.04
CA GLN A 110 69.66 3.27 -15.94
C GLN A 110 69.78 3.77 -17.37
N LEU A 111 70.25 2.90 -18.24
CA LEU A 111 70.49 3.16 -19.65
C LEU A 111 69.32 2.61 -20.49
N ALA A 112 68.76 3.46 -21.33
CA ALA A 112 67.72 3.08 -22.27
C ALA A 112 68.27 2.33 -23.50
N ASP A 113 69.49 2.68 -23.89
CA ASP A 113 70.21 2.04 -25.02
C ASP A 113 71.67 1.88 -24.63
N ILE A 114 72.05 0.66 -24.27
CA ILE A 114 73.41 0.35 -23.77
C ILE A 114 74.43 0.44 -24.90
N GLN A 115 74.06 0.05 -26.13
CA GLN A 115 75.01 0.00 -27.25
C GLN A 115 75.39 1.44 -27.65
N ARG A 116 74.42 2.29 -27.77
CA ARG A 116 74.63 3.74 -28.08
C ARG A 116 75.45 4.41 -27.01
N PHE A 117 75.15 4.20 -25.73
CA PHE A 117 75.96 4.74 -24.63
C PHE A 117 77.44 4.27 -24.68
N LEU A 118 77.67 2.98 -24.97
CA LEU A 118 78.99 2.45 -25.09
C LEU A 118 79.79 3.07 -26.27
N ASP A 119 79.10 3.30 -27.40
CA ASP A 119 79.65 3.96 -28.57
C ASP A 119 80.02 5.43 -28.28
N ASP A 120 79.18 6.14 -27.55
CA ASP A 120 79.39 7.56 -27.16
C ASP A 120 80.52 7.71 -26.16
N ILE A 121 80.72 6.80 -25.20
CA ILE A 121 81.82 6.86 -24.22
C ILE A 121 83.13 6.21 -24.70
N LYS A 122 83.11 5.50 -25.86
CA LYS A 122 84.21 4.76 -26.43
C LYS A 122 85.50 5.59 -26.56
N PRO A 123 85.53 6.88 -26.95
CA PRO A 123 86.72 7.73 -27.03
C PRO A 123 87.42 7.94 -25.65
N TYR A 124 86.65 7.79 -24.56
CA TYR A 124 87.15 8.13 -23.20
C TYR A 124 87.62 6.90 -22.40
N TYR A 125 87.33 5.67 -22.83
CA TYR A 125 87.83 4.45 -22.17
C TYR A 125 88.61 3.54 -23.10
N ASN A 126 89.25 4.06 -24.09
CA ASN A 126 89.87 3.32 -25.22
C ASN A 126 90.82 2.19 -24.73
N PRO A 127 90.57 0.91 -25.19
CA PRO A 127 91.34 -0.25 -24.78
C PRO A 127 92.75 -0.33 -25.30
N ALA A 128 93.19 0.65 -26.11
CA ALA A 128 94.55 0.74 -26.68
C ALA A 128 95.52 1.66 -25.92
N SER A 129 95.15 2.38 -24.84
CA SER A 129 96.00 3.22 -24.02
C SER A 129 96.33 2.55 -22.70
N THR A 130 97.50 2.92 -22.14
CA THR A 130 98.03 2.34 -20.91
C THR A 130 97.24 2.71 -19.63
N ASP A 131 96.18 3.52 -19.75
CA ASP A 131 95.24 3.91 -18.67
C ASP A 131 93.81 3.47 -18.94
N GLU A 132 93.63 2.18 -19.19
CA GLU A 132 92.33 1.58 -19.42
C GLU A 132 91.48 1.63 -18.13
N ILE A 133 90.24 2.20 -18.23
CA ILE A 133 89.31 2.22 -17.12
C ILE A 133 88.75 0.81 -16.89
N PRO A 134 88.97 0.20 -15.73
CA PRO A 134 88.42 -1.12 -15.44
C PRO A 134 86.92 -1.17 -15.60
N HIS A 135 86.39 -2.08 -16.44
CA HIS A 135 84.94 -2.23 -16.65
C HIS A 135 84.56 -3.70 -16.64
N ASN A 136 83.32 -3.94 -16.21
CA ASN A 136 82.73 -5.27 -16.22
C ASN A 136 81.37 -5.27 -16.92
N LEU A 137 81.19 -6.12 -17.88
CA LEU A 137 79.97 -6.26 -18.66
C LEU A 137 79.33 -7.62 -18.27
N THR A 138 78.40 -7.59 -17.38
CA THR A 138 77.73 -8.79 -16.87
C THR A 138 76.38 -9.01 -17.53
N ARG A 139 76.07 -10.27 -17.83
CA ARG A 139 74.69 -10.70 -18.18
C ARG A 139 74.15 -11.42 -16.97
N ALA A 140 73.30 -10.76 -16.16
CA ALA A 140 72.64 -11.44 -15.06
C ALA A 140 71.68 -12.51 -15.59
N THR A 141 71.81 -13.72 -15.10
CA THR A 141 70.81 -14.79 -15.34
C THR A 141 69.59 -14.47 -14.52
N ASP A 142 68.40 -14.38 -15.23
CA ASP A 142 67.07 -14.00 -14.74
C ASP A 142 66.55 -14.88 -13.58
N ASN A 143 66.98 -14.63 -12.35
CA ASN A 143 66.32 -15.16 -11.15
C ASN A 143 65.57 -14.09 -10.36
N SER A 144 65.62 -12.82 -10.81
CA SER A 144 64.99 -11.71 -10.10
C SER A 144 63.47 -11.66 -10.22
N ILE A 145 62.91 -12.10 -11.36
CA ILE A 145 61.47 -12.13 -11.62
C ILE A 145 60.73 -13.04 -10.63
N LEU A 146 61.33 -14.19 -10.28
CA LEU A 146 60.74 -15.11 -9.29
C LEU A 146 60.74 -14.52 -7.88
N MET A 147 61.79 -13.77 -7.50
CA MET A 147 61.90 -13.14 -6.18
C MET A 147 60.97 -11.92 -6.06
N GLU A 148 60.72 -11.15 -7.12
CA GLU A 148 59.77 -10.03 -7.13
C GLU A 148 58.30 -10.49 -7.12
N MET A 149 58.03 -11.70 -7.65
CA MET A 149 56.67 -12.24 -7.64
C MET A 149 56.25 -12.91 -6.31
N ILE A 150 57.20 -13.30 -5.45
CA ILE A 150 56.90 -13.95 -4.16
C ILE A 150 55.99 -13.10 -3.25
N PRO A 151 56.24 -11.78 -3.04
CA PRO A 151 55.35 -10.96 -2.21
C PRO A 151 53.94 -10.85 -2.78
N THR A 152 53.79 -10.73 -4.09
CA THR A 152 52.48 -10.64 -4.74
C THR A 152 51.71 -11.96 -4.68
N LEU A 153 52.39 -13.09 -4.80
CA LEU A 153 51.80 -14.42 -4.61
C LEU A 153 51.36 -14.66 -3.17
N ILE A 154 52.15 -14.22 -2.19
CA ILE A 154 51.81 -14.30 -0.76
C ILE A 154 50.56 -13.45 -0.46
N ILE A 155 50.48 -12.22 -0.99
CA ILE A 155 49.31 -11.35 -0.84
C ILE A 155 48.09 -11.99 -1.51
N MET A 156 48.22 -12.55 -2.68
CA MET A 156 47.12 -13.25 -3.39
C MET A 156 46.63 -14.47 -2.62
N ILE A 157 47.53 -15.26 -2.03
CA ILE A 157 47.19 -16.40 -1.17
C ILE A 157 46.46 -15.91 0.11
N ILE A 158 46.95 -14.85 0.74
CA ILE A 158 46.28 -14.27 1.91
C ILE A 158 44.86 -13.77 1.54
N LEU A 159 44.71 -13.12 0.39
CA LEU A 159 43.39 -12.67 -0.10
C LEU A 159 42.46 -13.84 -0.41
N ILE A 160 42.97 -14.91 -1.03
CA ILE A 160 42.17 -16.13 -1.30
C ILE A 160 41.75 -16.81 0.02
N VAL A 161 42.68 -16.92 0.99
CA VAL A 161 42.38 -17.49 2.32
C VAL A 161 41.39 -16.62 3.07
N ALA A 162 41.57 -15.30 3.04
CA ALA A 162 40.62 -14.35 3.62
C ALA A 162 39.26 -14.45 2.94
N TRP A 163 39.21 -14.56 1.62
CA TRP A 163 37.99 -14.74 0.85
C TRP A 163 37.29 -16.06 1.18
N VAL A 164 38.03 -17.17 1.28
CA VAL A 164 37.51 -18.49 1.70
C VAL A 164 37.01 -18.47 3.16
N LEU A 165 37.72 -17.77 4.06
CA LEU A 165 37.29 -17.61 5.45
C LEU A 165 36.05 -16.74 5.57
N ILE A 166 35.96 -15.67 4.77
CA ILE A 166 34.77 -14.83 4.65
C ILE A 166 33.60 -15.64 4.07
N MET A 167 33.83 -16.42 2.99
CA MET A 167 32.84 -17.32 2.41
C MET A 167 32.41 -18.40 3.40
N LYS A 168 33.33 -18.97 4.19
CA LYS A 168 33.03 -19.99 5.22
C LYS A 168 32.25 -19.38 6.40
N LYS A 169 32.55 -18.15 6.79
CA LYS A 169 31.80 -17.39 7.83
C LYS A 169 30.46 -16.85 7.32
N MET A 170 30.32 -16.63 6.02
CA MET A 170 29.06 -16.31 5.34
C MET A 170 28.27 -17.57 4.92
N GLY A 171 28.92 -18.69 4.70
CA GLY A 171 28.30 -19.98 4.35
C GLY A 171 27.70 -20.74 5.54
N GLY A 172 28.05 -20.36 6.79
CA GLY A 172 27.41 -20.86 8.00
C GLY A 172 26.19 -20.06 8.47
N GLY A 173 25.86 -18.96 7.77
CA GLY A 173 24.75 -18.05 8.06
C GLY A 173 24.22 -17.38 6.79
N GLY A 174 23.74 -18.16 5.82
CA GLY A 174 22.65 -17.75 4.93
C GLY A 174 22.88 -16.59 3.94
N LEU A 175 23.82 -16.67 2.99
CA LEU A 175 23.71 -15.87 1.76
C LEU A 175 23.15 -16.71 0.57
N GLY A 176 23.23 -18.05 0.62
CA GLY A 176 22.59 -18.93 -0.36
C GLY A 176 21.12 -19.20 -0.10
N GLY A 177 20.59 -18.84 1.09
CA GLY A 177 19.20 -19.11 1.47
C GLY A 177 18.23 -17.95 1.37
N LYS A 178 18.70 -16.70 1.23
CA LYS A 178 17.81 -15.53 1.15
C LYS A 178 17.58 -14.98 -0.25
N GLU A 179 18.48 -15.21 -1.18
CA GLU A 179 18.28 -14.75 -2.57
C GLU A 179 17.40 -15.71 -3.40
N MET A 180 17.26 -16.97 -2.99
CA MET A 180 16.29 -17.89 -3.63
C MET A 180 14.86 -17.81 -3.04
N SER A 181 14.57 -16.87 -2.14
CA SER A 181 13.23 -16.74 -1.54
C SER A 181 12.32 -15.75 -2.26
N PHE A 182 12.72 -15.12 -3.36
CA PHE A 182 11.86 -14.25 -4.16
C PHE A 182 10.63 -14.96 -4.75
N GLY A 183 10.70 -16.26 -4.95
CA GLY A 183 9.59 -17.09 -5.46
C GLY A 183 8.76 -17.79 -4.38
N LYS A 184 9.07 -17.64 -3.09
CA LYS A 184 8.27 -18.28 -2.03
C LYS A 184 7.08 -17.45 -1.64
N ALA A 185 5.91 -18.08 -1.54
CA ALA A 185 4.69 -17.45 -1.08
C ALA A 185 4.82 -17.03 0.40
N LYS A 186 4.45 -15.77 0.72
CA LYS A 186 4.31 -15.31 2.10
C LYS A 186 2.98 -15.81 2.67
N ILE A 187 2.89 -17.09 2.95
CA ILE A 187 1.67 -17.72 3.43
C ILE A 187 1.49 -17.38 4.92
N LYS A 188 0.34 -16.83 5.26
CA LYS A 188 -0.09 -16.71 6.66
C LYS A 188 -0.63 -18.07 7.08
N ASN A 189 0.11 -18.77 7.92
CA ASN A 189 -0.34 -20.02 8.52
C ASN A 189 -1.00 -19.70 9.86
N THR A 190 -2.30 -19.91 9.98
CA THR A 190 -3.09 -19.61 11.18
C THR A 190 -3.02 -20.71 12.25
N ASN A 191 -2.19 -21.72 12.06
CA ASN A 191 -2.02 -22.78 13.07
C ASN A 191 -1.47 -22.28 14.42
N ASP A 192 -0.84 -21.09 14.46
CA ASP A 192 -0.28 -20.47 15.66
C ASP A 192 -1.27 -19.58 16.43
N GLU A 193 -2.49 -19.39 15.93
CA GLU A 193 -3.50 -18.60 16.63
C GLU A 193 -4.03 -19.36 17.85
N LYS A 194 -3.90 -18.76 19.04
CA LYS A 194 -4.33 -19.34 20.33
C LYS A 194 -5.82 -19.68 20.40
N ARG A 195 -6.65 -19.09 19.53
CA ARG A 195 -8.09 -19.35 19.43
C ARG A 195 -8.48 -19.52 17.96
N LYS A 196 -9.01 -20.69 17.62
CA LYS A 196 -9.56 -20.93 16.28
C LYS A 196 -10.91 -20.23 16.13
N THR A 197 -11.14 -19.55 15.01
CA THR A 197 -12.43 -18.99 14.63
C THR A 197 -13.35 -20.14 14.22
N THR A 198 -14.57 -20.20 14.74
CA THR A 198 -15.57 -21.24 14.43
C THR A 198 -16.85 -20.61 13.89
N PHE A 199 -17.84 -21.42 13.50
CA PHE A 199 -19.15 -20.92 13.05
C PHE A 199 -19.90 -20.13 14.13
N ASP A 200 -19.57 -20.29 15.41
CA ASP A 200 -20.12 -19.49 16.50
C ASP A 200 -19.64 -18.02 16.49
N ASP A 201 -18.53 -17.76 15.83
CA ASP A 201 -18.00 -16.40 15.65
C ASP A 201 -18.55 -15.73 14.37
N VAL A 202 -19.26 -16.45 13.52
CA VAL A 202 -19.94 -15.95 12.31
C VAL A 202 -21.44 -15.86 12.59
N ALA A 203 -22.00 -14.68 12.45
CA ALA A 203 -23.43 -14.43 12.64
C ALA A 203 -24.07 -13.91 11.34
N GLY A 204 -25.37 -14.16 11.14
CA GLY A 204 -26.15 -13.61 10.04
C GLY A 204 -25.76 -14.14 8.65
N ALA A 205 -25.32 -15.39 8.58
CA ALA A 205 -24.97 -16.10 7.35
C ALA A 205 -25.32 -17.59 7.55
N ASP A 206 -26.56 -17.87 7.96
CA ASP A 206 -26.94 -19.22 8.38
C ASP A 206 -27.08 -20.16 7.18
N GLU A 207 -27.61 -19.68 6.06
CA GLU A 207 -27.72 -20.42 4.80
C GLU A 207 -26.32 -20.73 4.23
N GLU A 208 -25.42 -19.74 4.23
CA GLU A 208 -24.04 -19.92 3.75
C GLU A 208 -23.26 -20.89 4.64
N LYS A 209 -23.52 -20.89 5.96
CA LYS A 209 -22.94 -21.88 6.89
C LYS A 209 -23.44 -23.29 6.61
N GLU A 210 -24.74 -23.46 6.30
CA GLU A 210 -25.32 -24.75 5.96
C GLU A 210 -24.71 -25.29 4.66
N GLU A 211 -24.58 -24.45 3.64
CA GLU A 211 -23.92 -24.84 2.38
C GLU A 211 -22.45 -25.26 2.60
N LEU A 212 -21.75 -24.60 3.51
CA LEU A 212 -20.34 -24.89 3.81
C LEU A 212 -20.17 -26.02 4.85
N ALA A 213 -21.23 -26.41 5.55
CA ALA A 213 -21.20 -27.53 6.51
C ALA A 213 -20.85 -28.85 5.83
N GLU A 214 -21.29 -29.04 4.57
CA GLU A 214 -20.89 -30.21 3.77
C GLU A 214 -19.37 -30.29 3.56
N VAL A 215 -18.73 -29.14 3.32
CA VAL A 215 -17.26 -29.04 3.17
C VAL A 215 -16.56 -29.39 4.50
N VAL A 216 -17.10 -28.91 5.61
CA VAL A 216 -16.60 -29.23 6.95
C VAL A 216 -16.73 -30.72 7.27
N GLU A 217 -17.91 -31.33 7.00
CA GLU A 217 -18.11 -32.76 7.20
C GLU A 217 -17.15 -33.61 6.38
N PHE A 218 -16.94 -33.23 5.12
CA PHE A 218 -15.97 -33.93 4.29
C PHE A 218 -14.56 -33.89 4.86
N LEU A 219 -14.09 -32.70 5.24
CA LEU A 219 -12.75 -32.54 5.82
C LEU A 219 -12.59 -33.33 7.13
N LYS A 220 -13.67 -33.48 7.92
CA LYS A 220 -13.70 -34.29 9.15
C LYS A 220 -13.76 -35.82 8.87
N ALA A 221 -14.49 -36.24 7.84
CA ALA A 221 -14.75 -37.65 7.55
C ALA A 221 -14.80 -37.99 6.04
N PRO A 222 -13.70 -37.88 5.31
CA PRO A 222 -13.65 -38.06 3.87
C PRO A 222 -14.05 -39.49 3.40
N GLU A 223 -13.84 -40.48 4.25
CA GLU A 223 -14.18 -41.87 3.93
C GLU A 223 -15.68 -42.13 3.73
N LYS A 224 -16.55 -41.38 4.44
CA LYS A 224 -18.01 -41.49 4.33
C LYS A 224 -18.47 -41.19 2.90
N TYR A 225 -17.91 -40.16 2.31
CA TYR A 225 -18.25 -39.69 0.96
C TYR A 225 -17.63 -40.58 -0.13
N ASN A 226 -16.39 -41.00 0.09
CA ASN A 226 -15.66 -41.90 -0.83
C ASN A 226 -16.37 -43.24 -1.00
N LYS A 227 -16.91 -43.81 0.08
CA LYS A 227 -17.66 -45.11 0.03
C LYS A 227 -18.92 -45.00 -0.80
N LEU A 228 -19.54 -43.84 -0.88
CA LEU A 228 -20.77 -43.60 -1.69
C LEU A 228 -20.42 -43.16 -3.10
N GLY A 229 -19.15 -42.97 -3.46
CA GLY A 229 -18.72 -42.47 -4.78
C GLY A 229 -19.08 -41.00 -5.02
N ALA A 230 -19.39 -40.26 -3.98
CA ALA A 230 -19.68 -38.83 -4.08
C ALA A 230 -18.41 -38.04 -4.45
N ARG A 231 -18.54 -37.13 -5.40
CA ARG A 231 -17.48 -36.17 -5.75
C ARG A 231 -17.70 -34.89 -4.95
N ILE A 232 -16.67 -34.48 -4.24
CA ILE A 232 -16.71 -33.26 -3.45
C ILE A 232 -16.19 -32.10 -4.27
N PRO A 233 -16.71 -30.88 -4.08
CA PRO A 233 -16.21 -29.71 -4.77
C PRO A 233 -14.74 -29.50 -4.41
N LYS A 234 -13.87 -29.38 -5.43
CA LYS A 234 -12.48 -29.06 -5.24
C LYS A 234 -12.28 -27.60 -4.83
N GLY A 235 -13.19 -26.74 -5.27
CA GLY A 235 -13.13 -25.32 -5.01
C GLY A 235 -14.51 -24.72 -4.72
N VAL A 236 -14.51 -23.79 -3.78
CA VAL A 236 -15.68 -22.96 -3.41
C VAL A 236 -15.34 -21.50 -3.64
N LEU A 237 -16.17 -20.79 -4.39
CA LEU A 237 -16.06 -19.37 -4.62
C LEU A 237 -17.05 -18.61 -3.74
N LEU A 238 -16.56 -17.80 -2.80
CA LEU A 238 -17.36 -16.88 -2.00
C LEU A 238 -17.51 -15.56 -2.76
N VAL A 239 -18.75 -15.20 -3.08
CA VAL A 239 -19.07 -13.99 -3.84
C VAL A 239 -19.93 -13.06 -3.00
N GLY A 240 -19.71 -11.77 -3.07
CA GLY A 240 -20.57 -10.79 -2.39
C GLY A 240 -19.91 -9.44 -2.18
N PRO A 241 -20.65 -8.45 -1.69
CA PRO A 241 -20.14 -7.12 -1.42
C PRO A 241 -18.95 -7.12 -0.42
N PRO A 242 -18.09 -6.10 -0.44
CA PRO A 242 -17.03 -5.97 0.56
C PRO A 242 -17.62 -5.84 1.97
N GLY A 243 -16.91 -6.35 2.98
CA GLY A 243 -17.34 -6.24 4.37
C GLY A 243 -18.39 -7.26 4.84
N THR A 244 -18.91 -8.13 3.98
CA THR A 244 -19.91 -9.15 4.34
C THR A 244 -19.37 -10.36 5.10
N GLY A 245 -18.03 -10.45 5.32
CA GLY A 245 -17.44 -11.49 6.15
C GLY A 245 -16.92 -12.72 5.40
N LYS A 246 -16.73 -12.68 4.08
CA LYS A 246 -16.24 -13.80 3.26
C LYS A 246 -14.95 -14.43 3.80
N THR A 247 -13.96 -13.63 4.14
CA THR A 247 -12.70 -14.08 4.73
C THR A 247 -12.89 -14.69 6.11
N LEU A 248 -13.79 -14.14 6.92
CA LEU A 248 -14.16 -14.67 8.23
C LEU A 248 -14.83 -16.04 8.11
N LEU A 249 -15.76 -16.18 7.17
CA LEU A 249 -16.48 -17.41 6.90
C LEU A 249 -15.53 -18.53 6.44
N ALA A 250 -14.60 -18.24 5.52
CA ALA A 250 -13.58 -19.20 5.08
C ALA A 250 -12.69 -19.67 6.23
N ARG A 251 -12.30 -18.75 7.13
CA ARG A 251 -11.53 -19.08 8.32
C ARG A 251 -12.34 -19.94 9.31
N ALA A 252 -13.63 -19.65 9.46
CA ALA A 252 -14.52 -20.42 10.31
C ALA A 252 -14.70 -21.85 9.82
N VAL A 253 -14.79 -22.08 8.50
CA VAL A 253 -14.82 -23.43 7.90
C VAL A 253 -13.59 -24.23 8.31
N ALA A 254 -12.40 -23.65 8.22
CA ALA A 254 -11.16 -24.31 8.59
C ALA A 254 -11.08 -24.60 10.10
N GLY A 255 -11.52 -23.66 10.94
CA GLY A 255 -11.55 -23.82 12.39
C GLY A 255 -12.56 -24.87 12.83
N GLU A 256 -13.74 -24.92 12.21
CA GLU A 256 -14.78 -25.92 12.46
C GLU A 256 -14.35 -27.32 12.01
N ALA A 257 -13.66 -27.40 10.85
CA ALA A 257 -13.08 -28.66 10.36
C ALA A 257 -11.84 -29.10 11.17
N GLY A 258 -11.19 -28.20 11.90
CA GLY A 258 -9.98 -28.47 12.65
C GLY A 258 -8.73 -28.65 11.79
N VAL A 259 -8.74 -28.17 10.53
CA VAL A 259 -7.66 -28.33 9.55
C VAL A 259 -6.80 -27.08 9.43
N PRO A 260 -5.55 -27.18 8.90
CA PRO A 260 -4.70 -26.04 8.59
C PRO A 260 -5.35 -25.10 7.55
N PHE A 261 -5.11 -23.79 7.74
CA PHE A 261 -5.64 -22.73 6.87
C PHE A 261 -4.48 -21.92 6.29
N PHE A 262 -4.29 -22.01 4.98
CA PHE A 262 -3.27 -21.29 4.21
C PHE A 262 -3.92 -20.12 3.49
N SER A 263 -3.67 -18.90 3.96
CA SER A 263 -4.28 -17.69 3.40
C SER A 263 -3.26 -16.86 2.63
N ILE A 264 -3.67 -16.41 1.44
CA ILE A 264 -2.91 -15.51 0.58
C ILE A 264 -3.88 -14.52 -0.11
N SER A 265 -3.42 -13.32 -0.44
CA SER A 265 -4.17 -12.39 -1.29
C SER A 265 -3.85 -12.66 -2.77
N GLY A 266 -4.84 -12.56 -3.65
CA GLY A 266 -4.65 -12.61 -5.10
C GLY A 266 -3.64 -11.56 -5.58
N SER A 267 -3.59 -10.40 -4.92
CA SER A 267 -2.59 -9.36 -5.21
C SER A 267 -1.14 -9.79 -4.93
N ASP A 268 -0.91 -10.72 -3.99
CA ASP A 268 0.42 -11.24 -3.68
C ASP A 268 1.03 -12.10 -4.82
N PHE A 269 0.20 -12.53 -5.77
CA PHE A 269 0.66 -13.25 -6.95
C PHE A 269 1.06 -12.33 -8.10
N VAL A 270 0.66 -11.06 -8.07
CA VAL A 270 0.96 -10.09 -9.13
C VAL A 270 2.28 -9.38 -8.80
N GLU A 271 3.31 -9.66 -9.59
CA GLU A 271 4.65 -9.06 -9.44
C GLU A 271 5.13 -8.48 -10.76
N MET A 272 6.16 -7.64 -10.72
CA MET A 272 6.73 -7.05 -11.94
C MET A 272 7.62 -8.04 -12.73
N PHE A 273 8.06 -9.12 -12.09
CA PHE A 273 8.96 -10.10 -12.70
C PHE A 273 8.21 -11.34 -13.19
N VAL A 274 8.34 -11.63 -14.47
CA VAL A 274 7.68 -12.76 -15.11
C VAL A 274 8.05 -14.09 -14.45
N GLY A 275 7.04 -14.90 -14.12
CA GLY A 275 7.19 -16.24 -13.54
C GLY A 275 7.26 -16.31 -12.01
N VAL A 276 7.37 -15.18 -11.30
CA VAL A 276 7.38 -15.14 -9.82
C VAL A 276 6.02 -15.54 -9.27
N GLY A 277 4.94 -14.99 -9.82
CA GLY A 277 3.56 -15.33 -9.43
C GLY A 277 3.27 -16.83 -9.62
N ALA A 278 3.62 -17.38 -10.78
CA ALA A 278 3.47 -18.82 -11.05
C ALA A 278 4.31 -19.70 -10.10
N SER A 279 5.49 -19.23 -9.68
CA SER A 279 6.31 -19.93 -8.69
C SER A 279 5.67 -19.92 -7.30
N ARG A 280 5.04 -18.80 -6.89
CA ARG A 280 4.31 -18.69 -5.61
C ARG A 280 3.07 -19.58 -5.60
N VAL A 281 2.36 -19.66 -6.72
CA VAL A 281 1.23 -20.61 -6.85
C VAL A 281 1.70 -22.02 -6.60
N ARG A 282 2.75 -22.50 -7.27
CA ARG A 282 3.32 -23.84 -7.06
C ARG A 282 3.73 -24.07 -5.61
N ASP A 283 4.45 -23.13 -5.01
CA ASP A 283 4.90 -23.25 -3.60
C ASP A 283 3.72 -23.35 -2.62
N LEU A 284 2.64 -22.56 -2.83
CA LEU A 284 1.42 -22.63 -2.02
C LEU A 284 0.77 -24.01 -2.11
N PHE A 285 0.58 -24.53 -3.32
CA PHE A 285 -0.06 -25.81 -3.55
C PHE A 285 0.79 -26.99 -3.06
N ASP A 286 2.12 -26.92 -3.21
CA ASP A 286 3.05 -27.90 -2.65
C ASP A 286 3.04 -27.93 -1.12
N GLN A 287 2.92 -26.76 -0.48
CA GLN A 287 2.79 -26.68 0.97
C GLN A 287 1.44 -27.24 1.44
N ALA A 288 0.36 -26.97 0.73
CA ALA A 288 -0.95 -27.52 1.05
C ALA A 288 -0.98 -29.05 0.91
N LYS A 289 -0.42 -29.63 -0.18
CA LYS A 289 -0.31 -31.06 -0.37
C LYS A 289 0.44 -31.76 0.76
N LYS A 290 1.51 -31.14 1.29
CA LYS A 290 2.27 -31.67 2.42
C LYS A 290 1.53 -31.62 3.75
N ASN A 291 0.52 -30.77 3.89
CA ASN A 291 -0.24 -30.56 5.12
C ASN A 291 -1.73 -30.97 4.98
N SER A 292 -2.03 -31.86 4.05
CA SER A 292 -3.39 -32.37 3.85
C SER A 292 -3.82 -33.23 5.08
N PRO A 293 -5.10 -33.14 5.53
CA PRO A 293 -6.17 -32.30 4.98
C PRO A 293 -6.03 -30.82 5.37
N CYS A 294 -6.30 -29.89 4.43
CA CYS A 294 -6.16 -28.45 4.66
C CYS A 294 -7.06 -27.63 3.75
N ILE A 295 -7.19 -26.34 4.07
CA ILE A 295 -7.86 -25.34 3.23
C ILE A 295 -6.83 -24.34 2.71
N ILE A 296 -6.85 -24.10 1.39
CA ILE A 296 -6.20 -22.95 0.75
C ILE A 296 -7.26 -21.86 0.61
N PHE A 297 -6.95 -20.65 1.06
CA PHE A 297 -7.81 -19.50 0.88
C PHE A 297 -7.12 -18.41 0.06
N ILE A 298 -7.78 -18.00 -1.02
CA ILE A 298 -7.29 -16.90 -1.88
C ILE A 298 -8.30 -15.76 -1.79
N ASP A 299 -7.90 -14.68 -1.11
CA ASP A 299 -8.71 -13.47 -1.06
C ASP A 299 -8.49 -12.62 -2.32
N GLU A 300 -9.49 -11.86 -2.74
CA GLU A 300 -9.41 -10.99 -3.93
C GLU A 300 -8.91 -11.74 -5.17
N ILE A 301 -9.50 -12.91 -5.45
CA ILE A 301 -9.08 -13.75 -6.58
C ILE A 301 -9.16 -13.02 -7.93
N ASP A 302 -10.00 -11.99 -8.05
CA ASP A 302 -10.15 -11.15 -9.23
C ASP A 302 -8.86 -10.36 -9.56
N ALA A 303 -7.92 -10.19 -8.63
CA ALA A 303 -6.61 -9.62 -8.92
C ALA A 303 -5.82 -10.46 -9.92
N VAL A 304 -5.94 -11.79 -9.87
CA VAL A 304 -5.25 -12.75 -10.76
C VAL A 304 -6.20 -13.35 -11.80
N GLY A 305 -7.43 -13.65 -11.36
CA GLY A 305 -8.43 -14.41 -12.13
C GLY A 305 -9.22 -13.63 -13.17
N ARG A 306 -8.83 -12.42 -13.51
CA ARG A 306 -9.55 -11.57 -14.47
C ARG A 306 -9.48 -12.13 -15.90
N GLN A 307 -10.58 -11.95 -16.65
CA GLN A 307 -10.69 -12.30 -18.08
C GLN A 307 -9.54 -11.73 -18.91
N ARG A 308 -9.09 -12.51 -19.89
CA ARG A 308 -8.04 -12.16 -20.86
C ARG A 308 -8.52 -10.99 -21.70
N GLY A 309 -7.88 -9.86 -21.61
CA GLY A 309 -8.14 -8.69 -22.45
C GLY A 309 -7.11 -8.60 -23.55
N ALA A 310 -7.50 -8.23 -24.74
CA ALA A 310 -6.59 -7.86 -25.82
C ALA A 310 -5.84 -6.56 -25.48
N GLY A 311 -4.97 -6.56 -24.46
CA GLY A 311 -4.17 -5.42 -24.00
C GLY A 311 -2.77 -5.45 -24.62
N LEU A 312 -2.43 -4.45 -25.39
CA LEU A 312 -1.06 -4.14 -25.80
C LEU A 312 -0.26 -3.59 -24.60
N GLY A 313 0.33 -4.48 -23.78
CA GLY A 313 1.20 -4.03 -22.68
C GLY A 313 1.70 -5.18 -21.81
N GLY A 314 3.03 -5.27 -21.62
CA GLY A 314 3.75 -6.37 -20.97
C GLY A 314 3.43 -6.69 -19.49
N GLY A 315 2.43 -6.05 -18.88
CA GLY A 315 1.95 -6.38 -17.53
C GLY A 315 0.84 -7.43 -17.50
N ASN A 316 0.30 -7.83 -18.64
CA ASN A 316 -0.75 -8.85 -18.74
C ASN A 316 -0.17 -10.28 -18.81
N ASP A 317 1.04 -10.44 -19.36
CA ASP A 317 1.66 -11.75 -19.59
C ASP A 317 1.97 -12.48 -18.27
N GLU A 318 2.44 -11.77 -17.26
CA GLU A 318 2.74 -12.36 -15.96
C GLU A 318 1.47 -12.82 -15.24
N ARG A 319 0.40 -12.00 -15.27
CA ARG A 319 -0.90 -12.35 -14.69
C ARG A 319 -1.51 -13.56 -15.40
N GLU A 320 -1.48 -13.61 -16.74
CA GLU A 320 -1.99 -14.74 -17.49
C GLU A 320 -1.18 -16.02 -17.22
N GLN A 321 0.14 -15.92 -17.09
CA GLN A 321 0.98 -17.05 -16.72
C GLN A 321 0.64 -17.57 -15.32
N THR A 322 0.40 -16.66 -14.38
CA THR A 322 0.01 -16.98 -13.01
C THR A 322 -1.38 -17.63 -12.96
N LEU A 323 -2.36 -17.09 -13.68
CA LEU A 323 -3.68 -17.69 -13.82
C LEU A 323 -3.59 -19.09 -14.44
N ASN A 324 -2.86 -19.26 -15.52
CA ASN A 324 -2.66 -20.58 -16.15
C ASN A 324 -2.04 -21.57 -15.17
N GLN A 325 -1.05 -21.15 -14.37
CA GLN A 325 -0.45 -22.00 -13.34
C GLN A 325 -1.48 -22.37 -12.26
N LEU A 326 -2.32 -21.43 -11.82
CA LEU A 326 -3.39 -21.69 -10.86
C LEU A 326 -4.36 -22.75 -11.42
N LEU A 327 -4.78 -22.62 -12.68
CA LEU A 327 -5.66 -23.59 -13.34
C LEU A 327 -5.00 -24.98 -13.43
N VAL A 328 -3.71 -25.05 -13.76
CA VAL A 328 -2.96 -26.31 -13.81
C VAL A 328 -2.89 -26.98 -12.44
N GLU A 329 -2.62 -26.21 -11.36
CA GLU A 329 -2.56 -26.77 -10.01
C GLU A 329 -3.94 -27.27 -9.56
N MET A 330 -5.02 -26.53 -9.86
CA MET A 330 -6.40 -26.95 -9.54
C MET A 330 -6.78 -28.25 -10.28
N ASP A 331 -6.42 -28.36 -11.56
CA ASP A 331 -6.67 -29.57 -12.36
C ASP A 331 -5.81 -30.75 -11.90
N GLY A 332 -4.61 -30.46 -11.37
CA GLY A 332 -3.62 -31.42 -10.86
C GLY A 332 -3.99 -32.10 -9.54
N PHE A 333 -5.03 -31.59 -8.83
CA PHE A 333 -5.55 -32.29 -7.64
C PHE A 333 -6.31 -33.55 -8.00
N GLY A 334 -5.95 -34.66 -7.38
CA GLY A 334 -6.80 -35.86 -7.35
C GLY A 334 -8.10 -35.58 -6.60
N ALA A 335 -9.17 -36.30 -6.95
CA ALA A 335 -10.51 -36.09 -6.40
C ALA A 335 -10.60 -36.20 -4.86
N ASN A 336 -9.56 -36.69 -4.17
CA ASN A 336 -9.61 -37.07 -2.74
C ASN A 336 -8.32 -36.74 -1.98
N GLU A 337 -7.55 -35.74 -2.43
CA GLU A 337 -6.28 -35.37 -1.76
C GLU A 337 -6.48 -34.61 -0.43
N GLY A 338 -7.72 -34.33 -0.03
CA GLY A 338 -8.04 -33.63 1.22
C GLY A 338 -7.70 -32.14 1.22
N VAL A 339 -7.39 -31.55 0.06
CA VAL A 339 -7.15 -30.12 -0.09
C VAL A 339 -8.37 -29.47 -0.73
N ILE A 340 -8.95 -28.47 -0.06
CA ILE A 340 -10.06 -27.68 -0.59
C ILE A 340 -9.59 -26.25 -0.82
N LEU A 341 -9.88 -25.71 -2.01
CA LEU A 341 -9.60 -24.33 -2.35
C LEU A 341 -10.85 -23.49 -2.11
N ILE A 342 -10.75 -22.47 -1.27
CA ILE A 342 -11.78 -21.45 -1.11
C ILE A 342 -11.22 -20.13 -1.65
N ALA A 343 -11.96 -19.46 -2.52
CA ALA A 343 -11.61 -18.13 -2.98
C ALA A 343 -12.71 -17.12 -2.67
N ALA A 344 -12.34 -15.86 -2.52
CA ALA A 344 -13.27 -14.76 -2.31
C ALA A 344 -13.09 -13.68 -3.37
N THR A 345 -14.23 -13.12 -3.84
CA THR A 345 -14.24 -11.97 -4.73
C THR A 345 -15.44 -11.07 -4.46
N ASN A 346 -15.26 -9.78 -4.72
CA ASN A 346 -16.33 -8.79 -4.74
C ASN A 346 -16.89 -8.59 -6.17
N ARG A 347 -16.20 -9.15 -7.18
CA ARG A 347 -16.49 -8.93 -8.60
C ARG A 347 -16.47 -10.24 -9.40
N PRO A 348 -17.51 -11.05 -9.30
CA PRO A 348 -17.58 -12.30 -10.06
C PRO A 348 -17.65 -12.05 -11.58
N ASP A 349 -18.16 -10.87 -12.00
CA ASP A 349 -18.32 -10.43 -13.38
C ASP A 349 -17.01 -10.33 -14.17
N VAL A 350 -15.89 -10.07 -13.48
CA VAL A 350 -14.59 -9.90 -14.13
C VAL A 350 -13.77 -11.20 -14.20
N LEU A 351 -14.22 -12.28 -13.56
CA LEU A 351 -13.48 -13.54 -13.52
C LEU A 351 -13.45 -14.27 -14.87
N ASP A 352 -12.33 -14.90 -15.16
CA ASP A 352 -12.19 -15.76 -16.33
C ASP A 352 -13.13 -16.97 -16.21
N PRO A 353 -14.01 -17.24 -17.21
CA PRO A 353 -14.92 -18.37 -17.18
C PRO A 353 -14.23 -19.72 -16.99
N ALA A 354 -12.94 -19.82 -17.30
CA ALA A 354 -12.15 -21.03 -17.08
C ALA A 354 -12.04 -21.41 -15.59
N LEU A 355 -12.10 -20.44 -14.68
CA LEU A 355 -12.10 -20.70 -13.24
C LEU A 355 -13.38 -21.36 -12.75
N MET A 356 -14.50 -21.09 -13.44
CA MET A 356 -15.85 -21.56 -13.07
C MET A 356 -16.20 -22.92 -13.70
N ARG A 357 -15.26 -23.55 -14.39
CA ARG A 357 -15.50 -24.87 -14.99
C ARG A 357 -15.53 -25.97 -13.92
N PRO A 358 -16.38 -27.00 -14.08
CA PRO A 358 -16.40 -28.16 -13.19
C PRO A 358 -15.00 -28.77 -12.98
N GLY A 359 -14.68 -29.09 -11.73
CA GLY A 359 -13.35 -29.55 -11.29
C GLY A 359 -12.42 -28.44 -10.82
N ARG A 360 -12.89 -27.18 -10.79
CA ARG A 360 -12.19 -25.99 -10.27
C ARG A 360 -13.01 -25.31 -9.19
N PHE A 361 -13.63 -24.16 -9.44
CA PHE A 361 -14.63 -23.60 -8.53
C PHE A 361 -16.01 -24.17 -8.86
N ASP A 362 -16.25 -25.35 -8.35
CA ASP A 362 -17.49 -26.13 -8.63
C ASP A 362 -18.71 -25.55 -7.93
N ARG A 363 -18.50 -24.85 -6.81
CA ARG A 363 -19.56 -24.28 -5.99
C ARG A 363 -19.34 -22.80 -5.82
N GLN A 364 -20.44 -22.05 -5.96
CA GLN A 364 -20.46 -20.62 -5.69
C GLN A 364 -21.42 -20.35 -4.55
N VAL A 365 -20.92 -19.74 -3.47
CA VAL A 365 -21.70 -19.33 -2.30
C VAL A 365 -21.78 -17.80 -2.30
N VAL A 366 -23.01 -17.28 -2.34
CA VAL A 366 -23.27 -15.84 -2.38
C VAL A 366 -23.48 -15.32 -0.98
N VAL A 367 -22.54 -14.51 -0.49
CA VAL A 367 -22.62 -13.87 0.83
C VAL A 367 -23.22 -12.48 0.66
N SER A 368 -24.52 -12.38 0.89
CA SER A 368 -25.31 -11.16 0.71
C SER A 368 -25.17 -10.16 1.86
N TYR A 369 -25.82 -8.99 1.73
CA TYR A 369 -26.05 -8.11 2.87
C TYR A 369 -26.91 -8.83 3.92
N PRO A 370 -26.58 -8.71 5.23
CA PRO A 370 -27.37 -9.34 6.27
C PRO A 370 -28.77 -8.67 6.40
N ASP A 371 -29.77 -9.48 6.60
CA ASP A 371 -31.13 -9.04 6.95
C ASP A 371 -31.18 -8.46 8.39
N VAL A 372 -32.34 -7.99 8.85
CA VAL A 372 -32.53 -7.42 10.20
C VAL A 372 -32.06 -8.38 11.30
N ASN A 373 -32.40 -9.67 11.17
CA ASN A 373 -32.05 -10.68 12.16
C ASN A 373 -30.55 -10.95 12.15
N GLY A 374 -29.97 -11.05 10.96
CA GLY A 374 -28.53 -11.20 10.75
C GLY A 374 -27.76 -10.02 11.32
N ARG A 375 -28.21 -8.77 11.09
CA ARG A 375 -27.59 -7.60 11.67
C ARG A 375 -27.65 -7.59 13.19
N GLU A 376 -28.81 -7.97 13.78
CA GLU A 376 -28.93 -8.11 15.23
C GLU A 376 -27.95 -9.15 15.79
N ALA A 377 -27.84 -10.31 15.11
CA ALA A 377 -26.92 -11.38 15.51
C ALA A 377 -25.45 -10.93 15.41
N ILE A 378 -25.07 -10.21 14.33
CA ILE A 378 -23.73 -9.62 14.14
C ILE A 378 -23.43 -8.60 15.24
N LEU A 379 -24.36 -7.68 15.50
CA LEU A 379 -24.23 -6.69 16.58
C LEU A 379 -24.00 -7.37 17.92
N ARG A 380 -24.73 -8.45 18.20
CA ARG A 380 -24.58 -9.23 19.43
C ARG A 380 -23.20 -9.86 19.57
N VAL A 381 -22.61 -10.33 18.47
CA VAL A 381 -21.24 -10.86 18.46
C VAL A 381 -20.22 -9.75 18.76
N HIS A 382 -20.31 -8.61 18.10
CA HIS A 382 -19.38 -7.48 18.29
C HIS A 382 -19.57 -6.75 19.63
N ALA A 383 -20.75 -6.86 20.24
CA ALA A 383 -21.07 -6.32 21.56
C ALA A 383 -20.48 -7.13 22.74
N ARG A 384 -20.12 -8.42 22.54
CA ARG A 384 -19.66 -9.32 23.62
C ARG A 384 -18.52 -8.75 24.49
N LYS A 385 -17.68 -7.89 23.93
CA LYS A 385 -16.52 -7.31 24.61
C LYS A 385 -16.67 -5.82 24.94
N LYS A 386 -17.86 -5.26 24.74
CA LYS A 386 -18.11 -3.84 24.93
C LYS A 386 -19.13 -3.62 26.07
N PRO A 387 -18.90 -2.70 27.01
CA PRO A 387 -19.87 -2.37 28.05
C PRO A 387 -21.00 -1.55 27.44
N LEU A 388 -22.16 -2.19 27.25
CA LEU A 388 -23.38 -1.51 26.81
C LEU A 388 -24.22 -1.11 28.01
N ALA A 389 -24.85 0.06 27.95
CA ALA A 389 -25.80 0.52 28.96
C ALA A 389 -27.18 -0.20 28.78
N PRO A 390 -28.03 -0.22 29.80
CA PRO A 390 -29.31 -0.93 29.75
C PRO A 390 -30.32 -0.36 28.73
N ASP A 391 -30.14 0.88 28.29
CA ASP A 391 -30.98 1.56 27.29
C ASP A 391 -30.68 1.10 25.86
N VAL A 392 -29.57 0.40 25.63
CA VAL A 392 -29.17 -0.05 24.30
C VAL A 392 -29.99 -1.24 23.84
N ASN A 393 -30.75 -1.03 22.75
CA ASN A 393 -31.54 -2.07 22.11
C ASN A 393 -30.94 -2.44 20.75
N LEU A 394 -30.23 -3.59 20.69
CA LEU A 394 -29.57 -4.06 19.46
C LEU A 394 -30.56 -4.33 18.32
N LYS A 395 -31.80 -4.71 18.62
CA LYS A 395 -32.85 -4.91 17.60
C LYS A 395 -33.25 -3.61 16.94
N THR A 396 -33.37 -2.52 17.71
CA THR A 396 -33.63 -1.19 17.16
C THR A 396 -32.48 -0.73 16.27
N ILE A 397 -31.22 -0.93 16.71
CA ILE A 397 -30.03 -0.61 15.90
C ILE A 397 -30.03 -1.42 14.60
N ALA A 398 -30.33 -2.72 14.66
CA ALA A 398 -30.40 -3.57 13.47
C ALA A 398 -31.44 -3.09 12.44
N LYS A 399 -32.57 -2.56 12.91
CA LYS A 399 -33.59 -1.97 12.02
C LYS A 399 -33.12 -0.69 11.35
N THR A 400 -32.44 0.18 12.09
CA THR A 400 -31.99 1.48 11.61
C THR A 400 -30.71 1.42 10.79
N THR A 401 -30.07 0.25 10.68
CA THR A 401 -28.82 0.03 9.93
C THR A 401 -29.05 -0.82 8.67
N ALA A 402 -30.19 -0.64 7.97
CA ALA A 402 -30.45 -1.33 6.70
C ALA A 402 -29.30 -1.03 5.71
N GLY A 403 -28.87 -2.08 4.99
CA GLY A 403 -27.76 -1.99 4.04
C GLY A 403 -26.35 -2.00 4.66
N PHE A 404 -26.21 -2.05 5.98
CA PHE A 404 -24.90 -2.20 6.63
C PHE A 404 -24.37 -3.62 6.51
N THR A 405 -23.08 -3.72 6.22
CA THR A 405 -22.34 -4.98 6.25
C THR A 405 -21.89 -5.33 7.68
N GLY A 406 -21.38 -6.54 7.86
CA GLY A 406 -20.78 -6.94 9.14
C GLY A 406 -19.64 -6.03 9.58
N ALA A 407 -18.84 -5.55 8.64
CA ALA A 407 -17.74 -4.62 8.91
C ALA A 407 -18.26 -3.22 9.32
N ASP A 408 -19.34 -2.75 8.70
CA ASP A 408 -19.95 -1.46 9.06
C ASP A 408 -20.54 -1.51 10.47
N LEU A 409 -21.17 -2.63 10.85
CA LEU A 409 -21.73 -2.84 12.19
C LEU A 409 -20.63 -2.96 13.26
N GLU A 410 -19.51 -3.59 12.94
CA GLU A 410 -18.33 -3.61 13.82
C GLU A 410 -17.80 -2.19 14.04
N ASN A 411 -17.62 -1.46 12.94
CA ASN A 411 -17.15 -0.07 12.95
C ASN A 411 -18.11 0.85 13.72
N LEU A 412 -19.42 0.69 13.54
CA LEU A 412 -20.44 1.43 14.28
C LEU A 412 -20.27 1.29 15.79
N LEU A 413 -20.19 0.05 16.30
CA LEU A 413 -20.00 -0.19 17.72
C LEU A 413 -18.62 0.25 18.22
N ASN A 414 -17.62 0.25 17.37
CA ASN A 414 -16.30 0.76 17.71
C ASN A 414 -16.31 2.29 17.81
N GLU A 415 -16.93 2.98 16.85
CA GLU A 415 -17.08 4.44 16.88
C GLU A 415 -17.91 4.90 18.09
N ALA A 416 -19.00 4.17 18.40
CA ALA A 416 -19.78 4.43 19.60
C ALA A 416 -18.95 4.28 20.90
N ALA A 417 -18.08 3.27 20.96
CA ALA A 417 -17.17 3.09 22.08
C ALA A 417 -16.14 4.23 22.20
N LEU A 418 -15.61 4.70 21.07
CA LEU A 418 -14.68 5.84 21.02
C LEU A 418 -15.37 7.14 21.46
N LEU A 419 -16.65 7.35 21.08
CA LEU A 419 -17.44 8.50 21.51
C LEU A 419 -17.72 8.45 23.01
N ALA A 420 -18.12 7.28 23.54
CA ALA A 420 -18.34 7.09 24.98
C ALA A 420 -17.06 7.35 25.79
N ALA A 421 -15.92 6.83 25.33
CA ALA A 421 -14.63 7.07 25.97
C ALA A 421 -14.22 8.55 25.94
N ARG A 422 -14.49 9.27 24.83
CA ARG A 422 -14.21 10.71 24.72
C ARG A 422 -15.06 11.56 25.68
N LYS A 423 -16.28 11.07 26.00
CA LYS A 423 -17.21 11.70 26.95
C LYS A 423 -17.03 11.17 28.39
N ASP A 424 -15.94 10.45 28.66
CA ASP A 424 -15.64 9.82 29.96
C ASP A 424 -16.76 8.93 30.53
N LYS A 425 -17.61 8.36 29.66
CA LYS A 425 -18.68 7.43 30.05
C LYS A 425 -18.14 6.04 30.35
N LYS A 426 -18.75 5.34 31.31
CA LYS A 426 -18.36 3.97 31.68
C LYS A 426 -19.00 2.89 30.81
N ALA A 427 -20.05 3.22 30.09
CA ALA A 427 -20.78 2.34 29.18
C ALA A 427 -21.25 3.11 27.96
N ILE A 428 -21.46 2.39 26.86
CA ILE A 428 -21.99 2.93 25.61
C ILE A 428 -23.50 3.04 25.74
N THR A 429 -24.06 4.24 25.59
CA THR A 429 -25.51 4.47 25.62
C THR A 429 -26.08 4.52 24.20
N MET A 430 -27.41 4.53 24.08
CA MET A 430 -28.07 4.64 22.77
C MET A 430 -27.73 5.93 22.03
N ASP A 431 -27.43 7.00 22.74
CA ASP A 431 -27.07 8.30 22.14
C ASP A 431 -25.73 8.23 21.42
N GLU A 432 -24.71 7.59 22.01
CA GLU A 432 -23.42 7.40 21.33
C GLU A 432 -23.57 6.53 20.08
N ILE A 433 -24.48 5.56 20.10
CA ILE A 433 -24.74 4.70 18.93
C ILE A 433 -25.44 5.50 17.83
N LYS A 434 -26.42 6.35 18.16
CA LYS A 434 -27.07 7.25 17.20
C LYS A 434 -26.04 8.20 16.57
N GLU A 435 -25.22 8.87 17.39
CA GLU A 435 -24.17 9.78 16.93
C GLU A 435 -23.13 9.02 16.06
N ALA A 436 -22.75 7.79 16.44
CA ALA A 436 -21.87 6.95 15.66
C ALA A 436 -22.49 6.52 14.32
N THR A 437 -23.79 6.23 14.27
CA THR A 437 -24.51 5.88 13.03
C THR A 437 -24.41 7.02 12.03
N VAL A 438 -24.71 8.23 12.45
CA VAL A 438 -24.55 9.44 11.60
C VAL A 438 -23.11 9.58 11.13
N LYS A 439 -22.14 9.44 12.01
CA LYS A 439 -20.73 9.55 11.69
C LYS A 439 -20.26 8.47 10.68
N VAL A 440 -20.76 7.26 10.76
CA VAL A 440 -20.40 6.17 9.83
C VAL A 440 -21.02 6.41 8.46
N VAL A 441 -22.27 6.88 8.38
CA VAL A 441 -23.01 7.10 7.12
C VAL A 441 -22.53 8.37 6.41
N VAL A 442 -22.46 9.49 7.13
CA VAL A 442 -22.25 10.82 6.53
C VAL A 442 -20.80 11.29 6.69
N GLY A 443 -20.09 10.78 7.70
CA GLY A 443 -18.72 11.18 8.02
C GLY A 443 -18.61 12.07 9.25
N ALA A 444 -17.39 12.55 9.52
CA ALA A 444 -17.13 13.41 10.69
C ALA A 444 -17.57 14.85 10.45
N GLU A 445 -18.21 15.47 11.43
CA GLU A 445 -18.61 16.88 11.43
C GLU A 445 -17.39 17.82 11.46
N LYS A 446 -17.44 18.88 10.66
CA LYS A 446 -16.43 19.93 10.59
C LYS A 446 -16.83 21.15 11.46
N LYS A 447 -16.90 20.97 12.77
CA LYS A 447 -17.33 22.00 13.73
C LYS A 447 -16.52 23.30 13.72
N THR A 448 -15.30 23.26 13.17
CA THR A 448 -14.42 24.44 13.08
C THR A 448 -14.60 25.24 11.80
N LYS A 449 -15.37 24.74 10.82
CA LYS A 449 -15.64 25.49 9.59
C LYS A 449 -16.69 26.57 9.87
N VAL A 450 -16.27 27.82 9.83
CA VAL A 450 -17.18 28.97 9.94
C VAL A 450 -17.92 29.14 8.60
N MET A 451 -19.23 29.01 8.63
CA MET A 451 -20.09 29.30 7.48
C MET A 451 -20.57 30.77 7.57
N SER A 452 -20.66 31.45 6.43
CA SER A 452 -21.32 32.78 6.39
C SER A 452 -22.82 32.61 6.61
N GLU A 453 -23.47 33.66 7.16
CA GLU A 453 -24.92 33.67 7.36
C GLU A 453 -25.71 33.39 6.06
N LYS A 454 -25.14 33.83 4.92
CA LYS A 454 -25.70 33.57 3.60
C LYS A 454 -25.64 32.11 3.22
N GLU A 455 -24.48 31.46 3.46
CA GLU A 455 -24.32 30.02 3.22
C GLU A 455 -25.15 29.18 4.18
N LYS A 456 -25.22 29.58 5.45
CA LYS A 456 -26.04 28.93 6.47
C LYS A 456 -27.52 28.92 6.07
N LYS A 457 -28.02 30.09 5.61
CA LYS A 457 -29.37 30.23 5.11
C LYS A 457 -29.62 29.37 3.88
N LEU A 458 -28.71 29.38 2.89
CA LEU A 458 -28.82 28.59 1.68
C LEU A 458 -28.89 27.09 2.02
N THR A 459 -27.97 26.58 2.84
CA THR A 459 -27.93 25.16 3.24
C THR A 459 -29.20 24.78 4.01
N ALA A 460 -29.71 25.66 4.91
CA ALA A 460 -30.90 25.38 5.69
C ALA A 460 -32.14 25.17 4.80
N TYR A 461 -32.33 26.00 3.79
CA TYR A 461 -33.43 25.84 2.84
C TYR A 461 -33.26 24.66 1.93
N HIS A 462 -32.01 24.37 1.49
CA HIS A 462 -31.66 23.20 0.68
C HIS A 462 -32.06 21.91 1.41
N GLU A 463 -31.58 21.73 2.65
CA GLU A 463 -31.89 20.54 3.44
C GLU A 463 -33.36 20.45 3.84
N ALA A 464 -34.00 21.58 4.14
CA ALA A 464 -35.44 21.63 4.41
C ALA A 464 -36.25 21.17 3.17
N GLY A 465 -35.81 21.52 1.96
CA GLY A 465 -36.45 21.10 0.73
C GLY A 465 -36.44 19.57 0.58
N HIS A 466 -35.30 18.90 0.81
CA HIS A 466 -35.22 17.45 0.83
C HIS A 466 -36.12 16.83 1.90
N ALA A 467 -36.11 17.37 3.11
CA ALA A 467 -36.83 16.84 4.24
C ALA A 467 -38.37 16.85 4.03
N ILE A 468 -38.91 17.95 3.48
CA ILE A 468 -40.36 18.04 3.18
C ILE A 468 -40.74 16.97 2.12
N LEU A 469 -39.93 16.77 1.09
CA LEU A 469 -40.23 15.79 0.06
C LEU A 469 -40.18 14.37 0.62
N PHE A 470 -39.26 14.05 1.53
CA PHE A 470 -39.26 12.78 2.23
C PHE A 470 -40.57 12.54 3.01
N ASP A 471 -41.13 13.57 3.67
CA ASP A 471 -42.38 13.44 4.43
C ASP A 471 -43.64 13.34 3.55
N LYS A 472 -43.64 14.03 2.41
CA LYS A 472 -44.84 14.13 1.56
C LYS A 472 -44.98 13.00 0.52
N LEU A 473 -43.92 12.25 0.26
CA LEU A 473 -43.92 11.17 -0.70
C LEU A 473 -44.15 9.80 -0.01
N GLU A 474 -45.01 8.99 -0.57
CA GLU A 474 -45.52 7.78 0.10
C GLU A 474 -44.50 6.65 0.22
N THR A 475 -43.57 6.53 -0.75
CA THR A 475 -42.62 5.40 -0.79
C THR A 475 -41.29 5.72 -0.13
N GLN A 476 -41.13 6.97 0.33
CA GLN A 476 -39.91 7.45 0.94
C GLN A 476 -39.81 7.07 2.42
N ASP A 477 -38.59 6.92 2.90
CA ASP A 477 -38.32 6.58 4.29
C ASP A 477 -38.40 7.83 5.17
N PRO A 478 -38.81 7.71 6.46
CA PRO A 478 -38.96 8.87 7.36
C PRO A 478 -37.62 9.54 7.66
N VAL A 479 -37.67 10.87 7.78
CA VAL A 479 -36.49 11.69 8.14
C VAL A 479 -36.08 11.40 9.58
N HIS A 480 -34.81 11.08 9.76
CA HIS A 480 -34.20 10.83 11.07
C HIS A 480 -33.50 12.06 11.64
N GLU A 481 -32.68 12.68 10.81
CA GLU A 481 -31.91 13.86 11.22
C GLU A 481 -31.65 14.76 10.01
N ILE A 482 -31.73 16.07 10.25
CA ILE A 482 -31.35 17.11 9.29
C ILE A 482 -30.26 17.94 9.94
N SER A 483 -29.19 18.24 9.25
CA SER A 483 -28.06 19.01 9.75
C SER A 483 -27.52 19.97 8.70
N ILE A 484 -27.25 21.21 9.11
CA ILE A 484 -26.53 22.18 8.29
C ILE A 484 -25.06 22.31 8.68
N ILE A 485 -24.57 21.45 9.58
CA ILE A 485 -23.16 21.40 9.94
C ILE A 485 -22.42 20.68 8.82
N PRO A 486 -21.38 21.29 8.21
CA PRO A 486 -20.62 20.65 7.15
C PRO A 486 -20.01 19.32 7.60
N THR A 487 -20.25 18.26 6.84
CA THR A 487 -19.83 16.91 7.18
C THR A 487 -19.17 16.24 5.96
N GLY A 488 -18.00 15.67 6.14
CA GLY A 488 -17.28 15.05 5.03
C GLY A 488 -17.02 16.05 3.89
N MET A 489 -17.65 15.85 2.73
CA MET A 489 -17.62 16.75 1.57
C MET A 489 -18.92 17.54 1.39
N ALA A 490 -19.96 17.25 2.17
CA ALA A 490 -21.26 17.90 2.10
C ALA A 490 -21.32 19.19 2.94
N GLY A 491 -22.12 20.16 2.50
CA GLY A 491 -22.41 21.39 3.24
C GLY A 491 -23.39 21.18 4.39
N GLY A 492 -24.32 20.24 4.23
CA GLY A 492 -25.31 19.76 5.17
C GLY A 492 -25.74 18.35 4.76
N TYR A 493 -26.74 17.79 5.44
CA TYR A 493 -27.35 16.53 5.05
C TYR A 493 -28.76 16.37 5.61
N THR A 494 -29.59 15.69 4.86
CA THR A 494 -30.89 15.18 5.30
C THR A 494 -30.83 13.66 5.26
N MET A 495 -30.92 13.00 6.42
CA MET A 495 -30.75 11.57 6.55
C MET A 495 -32.09 10.88 6.82
N PRO A 496 -32.68 10.15 5.84
CA PRO A 496 -33.77 9.24 6.11
C PRO A 496 -33.23 7.97 6.75
N LEU A 497 -34.04 7.28 7.56
CA LEU A 497 -33.73 5.93 8.04
C LEU A 497 -34.78 4.97 7.50
N PRO A 498 -34.32 3.86 6.83
CA PRO A 498 -35.22 2.83 6.37
C PRO A 498 -36.00 2.21 7.52
N SER A 499 -37.30 2.09 7.36
CA SER A 499 -38.17 1.41 8.33
C SER A 499 -38.13 -0.13 8.18
N GLU A 500 -37.77 -0.60 6.98
CA GLU A 500 -37.68 -2.02 6.62
C GLU A 500 -36.61 -2.26 5.53
N ASP A 501 -36.19 -3.51 5.39
CA ASP A 501 -35.27 -3.91 4.32
C ASP A 501 -36.06 -4.08 3.01
N LYS A 502 -35.85 -3.17 2.05
CA LYS A 502 -36.49 -3.22 0.74
C LYS A 502 -35.65 -4.08 -0.22
N SER A 503 -36.16 -5.26 -0.61
CA SER A 503 -35.49 -6.12 -1.59
C SER A 503 -35.69 -5.63 -3.04
N TYR A 504 -36.76 -4.87 -3.31
CA TYR A 504 -37.11 -4.38 -4.64
C TYR A 504 -37.49 -2.91 -4.61
N ASN A 505 -37.03 -2.16 -5.59
CA ASN A 505 -37.45 -0.76 -5.80
C ASN A 505 -38.57 -0.74 -6.85
N SER A 506 -39.69 -0.16 -6.51
CA SER A 506 -40.79 0.04 -7.44
C SER A 506 -40.50 1.20 -8.40
N ARG A 507 -41.18 1.21 -9.58
CA ARG A 507 -41.09 2.35 -10.49
C ARG A 507 -41.46 3.66 -9.80
N ARG A 508 -42.47 3.64 -8.93
CA ARG A 508 -42.90 4.82 -8.16
C ARG A 508 -41.83 5.25 -7.19
N GLY A 509 -41.24 4.32 -6.41
CA GLY A 509 -40.17 4.62 -5.47
C GLY A 509 -38.98 5.25 -6.13
N MET A 510 -38.47 4.67 -7.25
CA MET A 510 -37.35 5.25 -8.00
C MET A 510 -37.67 6.63 -8.58
N TYR A 511 -38.93 6.88 -8.99
CA TYR A 511 -39.36 8.19 -9.45
C TYR A 511 -39.40 9.19 -8.28
N GLU A 512 -39.91 8.80 -7.14
CA GLU A 512 -39.92 9.62 -5.92
C GLU A 512 -38.51 9.92 -5.42
N ASP A 513 -37.53 8.99 -5.59
CA ASP A 513 -36.11 9.26 -5.32
C ASP A 513 -35.55 10.40 -6.20
N ILE A 514 -35.99 10.50 -7.46
CA ILE A 514 -35.61 11.60 -8.34
C ILE A 514 -36.20 12.90 -7.83
N VAL A 515 -37.48 12.91 -7.44
CA VAL A 515 -38.19 14.08 -6.91
C VAL A 515 -37.47 14.61 -5.64
N VAL A 516 -37.19 13.71 -4.69
CA VAL A 516 -36.47 14.05 -3.46
C VAL A 516 -35.08 14.60 -3.76
N SER A 517 -34.32 13.98 -4.66
CA SER A 517 -32.96 14.44 -5.02
C SER A 517 -32.96 15.86 -5.58
N LEU A 518 -34.05 16.32 -6.21
CA LEU A 518 -34.15 17.67 -6.76
C LEU A 518 -34.64 18.70 -5.72
N GLY A 519 -35.06 18.26 -4.53
CA GLY A 519 -35.71 19.10 -3.49
C GLY A 519 -34.87 20.29 -3.04
N GLY A 520 -33.57 20.06 -2.76
CA GLY A 520 -32.67 21.12 -2.35
C GLY A 520 -32.54 22.23 -3.41
N ARG A 521 -32.36 21.85 -4.66
CA ARG A 521 -32.29 22.77 -5.80
C ARG A 521 -33.54 23.60 -5.99
N VAL A 522 -34.71 22.95 -5.90
CA VAL A 522 -36.01 23.61 -6.02
C VAL A 522 -36.23 24.60 -4.87
N ALA A 523 -35.84 24.23 -3.64
CA ALA A 523 -35.94 25.13 -2.49
C ALA A 523 -35.02 26.35 -2.63
N GLU A 524 -33.82 26.19 -3.19
CA GLU A 524 -32.93 27.32 -3.49
C GLU A 524 -33.57 28.27 -4.49
N GLU A 525 -34.13 27.80 -5.59
CA GLU A 525 -34.79 28.61 -6.62
C GLU A 525 -36.01 29.36 -6.05
N LEU A 526 -36.88 28.68 -5.33
CA LEU A 526 -38.08 29.28 -4.78
C LEU A 526 -37.80 30.42 -3.75
N ILE A 527 -36.69 30.34 -3.00
CA ILE A 527 -36.42 31.24 -1.88
C ILE A 527 -35.39 32.33 -2.23
N MET A 528 -34.37 31.96 -3.05
CA MET A 528 -33.24 32.83 -3.35
C MET A 528 -33.36 33.51 -4.72
N ASP A 529 -34.31 33.06 -5.55
CA ASP A 529 -34.41 33.45 -6.96
C ASP A 529 -33.07 33.21 -7.73
N ASP A 530 -32.28 32.26 -7.22
CA ASP A 530 -30.95 31.90 -7.74
C ASP A 530 -30.66 30.42 -7.39
N ILE A 531 -29.62 29.85 -8.01
CA ILE A 531 -29.26 28.48 -7.88
C ILE A 531 -27.77 28.33 -7.61
N SER A 532 -27.40 27.42 -6.73
CA SER A 532 -26.01 27.18 -6.38
C SER A 532 -25.44 25.91 -7.04
N THR A 533 -24.12 25.78 -6.99
CA THR A 533 -23.42 24.54 -7.37
C THR A 533 -23.54 23.44 -6.32
N GLY A 534 -24.12 23.71 -5.15
CA GLY A 534 -24.29 22.76 -4.06
C GLY A 534 -25.10 21.54 -4.45
N ALA A 535 -26.12 21.73 -5.29
CA ALA A 535 -26.99 20.65 -5.79
C ALA A 535 -26.37 19.77 -6.88
N SER A 536 -25.07 19.88 -7.19
CA SER A 536 -24.45 19.12 -8.32
C SER A 536 -24.53 17.62 -8.12
N ASN A 537 -24.31 17.11 -6.90
CA ASN A 537 -24.40 15.70 -6.57
C ASN A 537 -25.83 15.15 -6.66
N ASP A 538 -26.80 15.98 -6.25
CA ASP A 538 -28.22 15.63 -6.30
C ASP A 538 -28.74 15.51 -7.73
N ILE A 539 -28.31 16.42 -8.59
CA ILE A 539 -28.59 16.37 -10.03
C ILE A 539 -27.96 15.12 -10.66
N GLU A 540 -26.71 14.80 -10.30
CA GLU A 540 -26.03 13.58 -10.77
C GLU A 540 -26.81 12.33 -10.35
N LYS A 541 -27.22 12.24 -9.09
CA LYS A 541 -28.01 11.14 -8.53
C LYS A 541 -29.36 11.01 -9.23
N ALA A 542 -30.10 12.11 -9.38
CA ALA A 542 -31.37 12.14 -10.08
C ALA A 542 -31.24 11.66 -11.55
N THR A 543 -30.24 12.18 -12.27
CA THR A 543 -29.97 11.81 -13.67
C THR A 543 -29.58 10.33 -13.80
N LYS A 544 -28.74 9.81 -12.90
CA LYS A 544 -28.31 8.40 -12.88
C LYS A 544 -29.49 7.47 -12.61
N THR A 545 -30.37 7.82 -11.68
CA THR A 545 -31.60 7.06 -11.36
C THR A 545 -32.56 7.06 -12.56
N ALA A 546 -32.83 8.23 -13.16
CA ALA A 546 -33.68 8.34 -14.34
C ALA A 546 -33.13 7.52 -15.51
N ARG A 547 -31.83 7.59 -15.79
CA ARG A 547 -31.17 6.81 -16.83
C ARG A 547 -31.29 5.31 -16.57
N ALA A 548 -31.10 4.85 -15.33
CA ALA A 548 -31.26 3.44 -14.96
C ALA A 548 -32.70 2.95 -15.15
N MET A 549 -33.70 3.77 -14.81
CA MET A 549 -35.12 3.46 -15.06
C MET A 549 -35.43 3.26 -16.54
N VAL A 550 -34.83 4.12 -17.40
CA VAL A 550 -35.06 4.08 -18.86
C VAL A 550 -34.28 2.94 -19.50
N THR A 551 -33.00 2.76 -19.17
CA THR A 551 -32.12 1.84 -19.93
C THR A 551 -32.00 0.47 -19.29
N LYS A 552 -31.89 0.36 -17.94
CA LYS A 552 -31.61 -0.90 -17.25
C LYS A 552 -32.87 -1.68 -16.86
N TYR A 553 -33.87 -0.95 -16.37
CA TYR A 553 -35.04 -1.57 -15.78
C TYR A 553 -36.26 -1.58 -16.73
N GLY A 554 -36.18 -0.97 -17.91
CA GLY A 554 -37.28 -0.96 -18.89
C GLY A 554 -38.55 -0.36 -18.32
N MET A 555 -38.48 0.67 -17.46
CA MET A 555 -39.62 1.25 -16.74
C MET A 555 -40.37 2.30 -17.52
N THR A 556 -40.11 2.45 -18.82
CA THR A 556 -40.80 3.38 -19.73
C THR A 556 -41.64 2.64 -20.75
N LYS A 557 -42.80 3.23 -21.14
CA LYS A 557 -43.68 2.63 -22.14
C LYS A 557 -43.14 2.72 -23.55
N GLU A 558 -42.41 3.79 -23.83
CA GLU A 558 -41.89 4.18 -25.15
C GLU A 558 -40.78 3.27 -25.64
N LEU A 559 -39.94 2.79 -24.73
CA LEU A 559 -38.82 1.88 -25.02
C LEU A 559 -39.10 0.45 -24.62
N GLY A 560 -40.21 0.21 -23.88
CA GLY A 560 -40.66 -1.11 -23.46
C GLY A 560 -39.74 -1.80 -22.47
N CYS A 561 -39.90 -3.11 -22.31
CA CYS A 561 -39.12 -3.95 -21.41
C CYS A 561 -37.81 -4.43 -22.08
N VAL A 562 -37.00 -3.50 -22.55
CA VAL A 562 -35.72 -3.78 -23.22
C VAL A 562 -34.60 -3.16 -22.37
N CYS A 563 -33.52 -3.91 -22.19
CA CYS A 563 -32.30 -3.41 -21.55
C CYS A 563 -31.38 -2.82 -22.63
N TYR A 564 -31.08 -1.53 -22.52
CA TYR A 564 -30.20 -0.79 -23.42
C TYR A 564 -28.88 -0.51 -22.74
N GLY A 565 -27.79 -1.06 -23.29
CA GLY A 565 -26.43 -0.92 -22.76
C GLY A 565 -26.11 -1.93 -21.66
N THR A 566 -24.97 -2.54 -21.75
CA THR A 566 -24.38 -3.34 -20.68
C THR A 566 -23.67 -2.38 -19.72
N ASP A 567 -23.80 -2.62 -18.41
CA ASP A 567 -23.00 -1.96 -17.36
C ASP A 567 -21.50 -2.33 -17.53
N ASN A 568 -20.88 -1.86 -18.59
CA ASN A 568 -19.43 -1.93 -18.72
C ASN A 568 -18.78 -0.88 -17.80
N ASN A 569 -18.98 -1.06 -16.48
CA ASN A 569 -18.20 -0.39 -15.45
C ASN A 569 -16.76 -0.93 -15.38
N SER A 570 -16.17 -1.31 -16.51
CA SER A 570 -14.72 -1.49 -16.60
C SER A 570 -14.08 -0.11 -16.67
N VAL A 571 -13.97 0.54 -15.50
CA VAL A 571 -13.09 1.69 -15.31
C VAL A 571 -11.66 1.19 -15.49
N PHE A 572 -11.20 1.10 -16.73
CA PHE A 572 -9.79 0.96 -17.06
C PHE A 572 -9.33 2.22 -17.77
N LEU A 573 -8.67 3.05 -16.98
CA LEU A 573 -7.80 4.12 -17.43
C LEU A 573 -6.82 3.56 -18.48
N GLY A 574 -7.10 3.78 -19.76
CA GLY A 574 -6.13 3.57 -20.80
C GLY A 574 -6.63 3.02 -22.15
N ARG A 575 -7.86 2.55 -22.30
CA ARG A 575 -8.27 1.93 -23.56
C ARG A 575 -9.53 2.46 -24.25
N ASP A 576 -10.30 3.30 -23.62
CA ASP A 576 -11.52 3.87 -24.22
C ASP A 576 -11.39 5.36 -24.52
N MET A 577 -10.35 5.74 -25.26
CA MET A 577 -10.41 6.99 -26.02
C MET A 577 -11.08 6.80 -27.40
N GLY A 578 -11.67 5.64 -27.69
CA GLY A 578 -12.07 5.38 -29.08
C GLY A 578 -13.41 4.70 -29.37
N SER A 579 -14.08 4.03 -28.46
CA SER A 579 -15.42 3.50 -28.79
C SER A 579 -16.21 3.06 -27.55
N ARG A 580 -17.12 3.91 -27.08
CA ARG A 580 -18.35 3.40 -26.48
C ARG A 580 -19.09 2.71 -27.62
N THR A 581 -18.97 1.40 -27.74
CA THR A 581 -19.87 0.64 -28.63
C THR A 581 -21.26 0.70 -28.00
N GLN A 582 -22.08 1.62 -28.50
CA GLN A 582 -23.50 1.65 -28.20
C GLN A 582 -24.14 0.43 -28.89
N ASP A 583 -24.81 -0.42 -28.10
CA ASP A 583 -25.53 -1.59 -28.62
C ASP A 583 -26.86 -1.21 -29.27
N TYR A 584 -27.13 0.09 -29.45
CA TYR A 584 -28.37 0.63 -29.96
C TYR A 584 -28.13 1.80 -30.94
N SER A 585 -29.13 2.06 -31.80
CA SER A 585 -29.04 3.09 -32.82
C SER A 585 -29.05 4.51 -32.24
N GLU A 586 -28.53 5.48 -33.02
CA GLU A 586 -28.58 6.91 -32.66
C GLU A 586 -30.01 7.41 -32.41
N ALA A 587 -31.00 6.89 -33.14
CA ALA A 587 -32.41 7.20 -32.90
C ALA A 587 -32.88 6.74 -31.51
N THR A 588 -32.41 5.58 -31.06
CA THR A 588 -32.69 5.07 -29.70
C THR A 588 -31.96 5.89 -28.66
N ALA A 589 -30.72 6.28 -28.91
CA ALA A 589 -29.94 7.16 -28.03
C ALA A 589 -30.64 8.50 -27.79
N ALA A 590 -31.05 9.16 -28.88
CA ALA A 590 -31.81 10.42 -28.79
C ALA A 590 -33.12 10.27 -28.01
N LYS A 591 -33.81 9.12 -28.17
CA LYS A 591 -35.03 8.85 -27.42
C LYS A 591 -34.79 8.59 -25.95
N ILE A 592 -33.69 7.89 -25.60
CA ILE A 592 -33.26 7.69 -24.19
C ILE A 592 -32.99 9.06 -23.55
N ASP A 593 -32.22 9.91 -24.22
CA ASP A 593 -31.86 11.24 -23.66
C ASP A 593 -33.13 12.12 -23.49
N GLN A 594 -34.08 12.07 -24.46
CA GLN A 594 -35.34 12.79 -24.32
C GLN A 594 -36.17 12.28 -23.13
N LEU A 595 -36.30 10.94 -22.95
CA LEU A 595 -37.07 10.37 -21.86
C LEU A 595 -36.44 10.67 -20.48
N VAL A 596 -35.12 10.67 -20.39
CA VAL A 596 -34.41 11.07 -19.17
C VAL A 596 -34.69 12.53 -18.85
N LEU A 597 -34.57 13.42 -19.84
CA LEU A 597 -34.85 14.83 -19.68
C LEU A 597 -36.31 15.09 -19.24
N ASP A 598 -37.26 14.45 -19.93
CA ASP A 598 -38.69 14.57 -19.61
C ASP A 598 -39.00 14.09 -18.20
N MET A 599 -38.39 12.98 -17.78
CA MET A 599 -38.57 12.42 -16.42
C MET A 599 -38.01 13.36 -15.35
N VAL A 600 -36.81 13.90 -15.52
CA VAL A 600 -36.20 14.85 -14.60
C VAL A 600 -36.96 16.15 -14.53
N ASN A 601 -37.40 16.71 -15.68
CA ASN A 601 -38.20 17.93 -15.72
C ASN A 601 -39.56 17.75 -15.05
N LYS A 602 -40.21 16.59 -15.27
CA LYS A 602 -41.46 16.26 -14.60
C LYS A 602 -41.27 16.18 -13.09
N ALA A 603 -40.22 15.48 -12.63
CA ALA A 603 -39.90 15.36 -11.23
C ALA A 603 -39.59 16.72 -10.58
N TYR A 604 -38.92 17.62 -11.33
CA TYR A 604 -38.67 19.00 -10.92
C TYR A 604 -39.99 19.77 -10.72
N GLY A 605 -40.92 19.67 -11.65
CA GLY A 605 -42.24 20.29 -11.55
C GLY A 605 -43.08 19.74 -10.36
N ASP A 606 -43.02 18.41 -10.13
CA ASP A 606 -43.70 17.79 -8.98
C ASP A 606 -43.09 18.25 -7.65
N ALA A 607 -41.74 18.33 -7.56
CA ALA A 607 -41.04 18.87 -6.40
C ALA A 607 -41.40 20.35 -6.14
N THR A 608 -41.42 21.18 -7.18
CA THR A 608 -41.79 22.59 -7.10
C THR A 608 -43.22 22.76 -6.54
N LYS A 609 -44.15 21.96 -7.06
CA LYS A 609 -45.52 21.98 -6.59
C LYS A 609 -45.62 21.62 -5.08
N ILE A 610 -45.00 20.49 -4.68
CA ILE A 610 -45.07 20.05 -3.27
C ILE A 610 -44.43 21.06 -2.34
N LEU A 611 -43.30 21.66 -2.69
CA LEU A 611 -42.64 22.64 -1.87
C LEU A 611 -43.41 23.97 -1.82
N SER A 612 -44.00 24.43 -2.93
CA SER A 612 -44.87 25.62 -2.96
C SER A 612 -46.10 25.44 -2.12
N ASP A 613 -46.73 24.26 -2.12
CA ASP A 613 -47.89 23.93 -1.30
C ASP A 613 -47.55 23.85 0.22
N ASN A 614 -46.26 23.73 0.56
CA ASN A 614 -45.74 23.61 1.93
C ASN A 614 -44.74 24.72 2.31
N MET A 615 -44.87 25.91 1.73
CA MET A 615 -43.95 27.02 1.89
C MET A 615 -43.76 27.43 3.35
N ASP A 616 -44.85 27.47 4.14
CA ASP A 616 -44.80 27.82 5.58
C ASP A 616 -43.89 26.83 6.33
N LYS A 617 -44.01 25.53 6.03
CA LYS A 617 -43.18 24.49 6.66
C LYS A 617 -41.70 24.59 6.24
N LEU A 618 -41.48 24.96 4.98
CA LEU A 618 -40.11 25.21 4.49
C LEU A 618 -39.41 26.33 5.26
N HIS A 619 -40.17 27.42 5.55
CA HIS A 619 -39.67 28.51 6.37
C HIS A 619 -39.44 28.10 7.83
N ASP A 620 -40.38 27.34 8.43
CA ASP A 620 -40.28 26.90 9.82
C ASP A 620 -39.07 25.98 10.05
N ILE A 621 -38.87 24.97 9.18
CA ILE A 621 -37.71 24.07 9.25
C ILE A 621 -36.42 24.85 9.05
N ALA A 622 -36.36 25.72 8.03
CA ALA A 622 -35.16 26.51 7.78
C ALA A 622 -34.79 27.44 8.96
N LYS A 623 -35.79 28.09 9.59
CA LYS A 623 -35.56 28.91 10.79
C LYS A 623 -35.01 28.08 11.95
N TYR A 624 -35.60 26.91 12.19
CA TYR A 624 -35.14 25.99 13.22
C TYR A 624 -33.67 25.59 12.96
N LEU A 625 -33.32 25.18 11.72
CA LEU A 625 -31.97 24.79 11.36
C LEU A 625 -30.96 25.93 11.49
N ILE A 626 -31.33 27.16 11.12
CA ILE A 626 -30.47 28.34 11.30
C ILE A 626 -30.17 28.58 12.77
N LYS A 627 -31.14 28.36 13.69
CA LYS A 627 -30.98 28.57 15.12
C LYS A 627 -30.24 27.41 15.81
N HIS A 628 -30.64 26.17 15.54
CA HIS A 628 -30.20 24.97 16.27
C HIS A 628 -29.16 24.13 15.53
N GLU A 629 -28.91 24.38 14.23
CA GLU A 629 -27.98 23.70 13.32
C GLU A 629 -28.30 22.23 13.02
N LYS A 630 -29.10 21.58 13.88
CA LYS A 630 -29.57 20.20 13.74
C LYS A 630 -31.02 20.07 14.14
N MET A 631 -31.75 19.19 13.46
CA MET A 631 -33.14 18.86 13.77
C MET A 631 -33.28 17.31 13.78
N GLY A 632 -33.72 16.76 14.90
CA GLY A 632 -34.03 15.35 15.05
C GLY A 632 -35.42 14.99 14.51
N SER A 633 -35.73 13.70 14.39
CA SER A 633 -37.00 13.19 13.86
C SER A 633 -38.21 13.66 14.67
N GLU A 634 -38.11 13.80 15.99
CA GLU A 634 -39.16 14.24 16.86
C GLU A 634 -39.54 15.73 16.63
N ASP A 635 -38.53 16.59 16.59
CA ASP A 635 -38.71 18.02 16.31
C ASP A 635 -39.22 18.26 14.89
N PHE A 636 -38.67 17.51 13.91
CA PHE A 636 -39.12 17.56 12.51
C PHE A 636 -40.60 17.19 12.41
N THR A 637 -41.02 16.11 13.04
CA THR A 637 -42.42 15.68 13.06
C THR A 637 -43.32 16.72 13.76
N ALA A 638 -42.88 17.33 14.86
CA ALA A 638 -43.59 18.36 15.57
C ALA A 638 -43.78 19.64 14.70
N VAL A 639 -42.74 20.05 13.96
CA VAL A 639 -42.81 21.18 13.00
C VAL A 639 -43.76 20.86 11.86
N MET A 640 -43.69 19.68 11.27
CA MET A 640 -44.57 19.26 10.19
C MET A 640 -46.04 19.22 10.60
N ASN A 641 -46.31 18.83 11.83
CA ASN A 641 -47.67 18.79 12.40
C ASN A 641 -48.13 20.13 12.97
N GLY A 642 -47.27 21.16 13.04
CA GLY A 642 -47.61 22.49 13.61
C GLY A 642 -47.76 22.46 15.14
N THR A 643 -47.17 21.49 15.80
CA THR A 643 -47.22 21.31 17.28
C THR A 643 -45.93 21.73 17.97
N TYR A 644 -44.93 22.11 17.21
CA TYR A 644 -43.63 22.54 17.76
C TYR A 644 -43.80 23.85 18.54
N LYS A 645 -43.33 23.86 19.79
CA LYS A 645 -43.21 25.06 20.63
C LYS A 645 -41.74 25.18 21.04
N GLU A 646 -41.23 26.41 21.00
CA GLU A 646 -39.86 26.62 21.49
C GLU A 646 -39.79 26.37 23.01
N PRO A 647 -38.67 25.80 23.51
CA PRO A 647 -38.51 25.49 24.94
C PRO A 647 -38.71 26.70 25.85
N GLU A 648 -38.35 27.91 25.39
CA GLU A 648 -38.56 29.17 26.14
C GLU A 648 -40.05 29.53 26.28
N GLU A 649 -40.90 29.16 25.32
CA GLU A 649 -42.36 29.37 25.40
C GLU A 649 -43.01 28.37 26.34
N VAL A 650 -42.48 27.17 26.45
CA VAL A 650 -42.95 26.10 27.34
C VAL A 650 -42.65 26.46 28.81
N GLU A 651 -41.46 27.02 29.09
CA GLU A 651 -41.13 27.49 30.44
C GLU A 651 -42.01 28.66 30.89
N GLN A 652 -42.36 29.57 29.97
CA GLN A 652 -43.30 30.67 30.28
C GLN A 652 -44.73 30.18 30.48
N GLU A 653 -45.24 29.26 29.67
CA GLU A 653 -46.57 28.64 29.84
C GLU A 653 -46.67 27.79 31.12
N THR A 654 -45.59 27.16 31.56
CA THR A 654 -45.55 26.40 32.83
C THR A 654 -45.41 27.32 34.04
N ALA A 655 -44.67 28.42 33.91
CA ALA A 655 -44.54 29.45 34.96
C ALA A 655 -45.86 30.21 35.19
N ASP A 656 -46.64 30.47 34.12
CA ASP A 656 -47.96 31.11 34.21
C ASP A 656 -49.07 30.18 34.75
N LYS A 657 -48.84 28.88 34.83
CA LYS A 657 -49.80 27.85 35.30
C LYS A 657 -49.55 27.38 36.74
N GLU A 658 -48.48 27.83 37.42
CA GLU A 658 -48.36 27.57 38.86
C GLU A 658 -49.34 28.43 39.62
N PRO A 659 -50.29 27.88 40.43
CA PRO A 659 -51.24 28.69 41.23
C PRO A 659 -50.46 29.35 42.33
N SER A 660 -50.65 30.68 42.43
CA SER A 660 -50.22 31.53 43.55
C SER A 660 -50.73 30.94 44.86
N VAL A 661 -49.86 30.27 45.61
CA VAL A 661 -50.14 29.87 46.99
C VAL A 661 -50.08 31.15 47.85
N GLU A 662 -51.24 31.74 48.13
CA GLU A 662 -51.41 32.75 49.14
C GLU A 662 -50.95 32.12 50.46
N THR A 663 -49.81 32.54 50.97
CA THR A 663 -49.39 32.36 52.36
C THR A 663 -50.20 33.29 53.25
N LYS A 664 -51.28 32.81 53.82
CA LYS A 664 -51.89 33.44 54.97
C LYS A 664 -50.96 33.36 56.18
N VAL A 665 -50.33 34.42 56.51
CA VAL A 665 -49.68 34.60 57.81
C VAL A 665 -50.76 34.74 58.87
N ASP A 666 -50.93 33.67 59.67
CA ASP A 666 -51.70 33.80 60.94
C ASP A 666 -50.79 34.39 62.02
N GLU A 667 -51.02 35.66 62.33
CA GLU A 667 -50.64 36.29 63.58
C GLU A 667 -51.65 35.86 64.67
N SER A 668 -51.17 35.03 65.63
CA SER A 668 -51.83 35.00 66.99
C SER A 668 -50.80 34.45 67.97
N THR A 669 -50.27 35.40 68.78
CA THR A 669 -50.38 35.58 70.22
C THR A 669 -49.62 34.64 71.13
N GLU A 670 -48.68 35.29 71.78
CA GLU A 670 -48.33 35.29 73.20
C GLU A 670 -48.90 34.14 74.09
N GLY A 671 -48.07 33.59 74.90
CA GLY A 671 -48.34 32.80 76.09
C GLY A 671 -47.07 32.13 76.59
#